data_3f9f8234b75a732d8a419a1b3825e33a
#
_entry.id   3f9f8234b75a732d8a419a1b3825e33a
#
_cell.length_a   1.000
_cell.length_b   1.000
_cell.length_c   1.000
_cell.angle_alpha   90.00
_cell.angle_beta   90.00
_cell.angle_gamma   90.00
#
_symmetry.space_group_name_H-M   'P 1'
#
loop_
_entity.id
_entity.type
_entity.pdbx_description
1 polymer ?
#
loop_
_entity_poly.entity_id
_entity_poly.type
_entity_poly.pdbx_seq_one_letter_code
_entity_poly.pdbx_strand_id
1 'polypeptide(L)'
;MITRRRSVLLLSASLFAMSPAAYAQDDADASEKPLEEIIVTAVARASSTLMSSVSVSGVSQEQIQNFAPRSAAEIFRNIPGIRSESTGGEGNANIAVRGLPVASGGAKFLQLQEDGLPILEFGDIAFGNADIFLRSDYSIRRVEAVRGGSASTFASNSPGGVINFISNTGEEAGGSVGITRGIDYDTTRADFAYGGPIGEDLRFHVAGFYRVGEGPREAGYNGNKGGQIKANITKDFENGYVRLYFKYLDDRSIGYLPMPVAVSGTNADPEISSVANFDLSSDTPHSPYFLSNLGIDGDGNRRTSNVSDGMRPISKVIGGEFSFDFDDGWNITDKIRVASTNGRFVSPFPAQVDGATGIAESIGGAGATLEYANGPSAGSAIANPGSLNGNGLAMRVHLFDVELNDLNNFTNDFRVTKEFDAGDGGTVDFAFGYYKSTQTINMDWLWNSYLLEVNGDAAALLNVLDADGNSVTDNGLIAYGVPFWGNCCQRNYNTDYDIDAPYASLSYADDRLTADVSIRYDNGSANGTYAGTLQAPNLDVNQDGVISVPEQSVSTVDRTNPSIVDYTWKYWSYSAGVNYAFNDDLAAFARISRGGRANADRLLFGKVLTDGSVREEDAIDFVNQYEGGVKYRSDNFGLFATLFYAKTEEQNFEATTQKFFDRVYKAKGLEVEATYRSGPFNMMAGVTFTDAEISSDALNPGVEGNTPRRQADVIYQATASYTKADFFFGLNAVGTTKAYAQDSNELVLPGYTQVNAFAGYEFVEGLSLNFNVNNLFDAVGLTESEEGSIVEGANNVIRARSINGRTSSLTLKYRF
;
A
#
# COMPACT_ATOMS: atom_id res chain seq x y z
N MET A 1 -31.83 -31.18 6.09
CA MET A 1 -31.40 -31.50 7.46
C MET A 1 -30.11 -32.33 7.38
N ILE A 2 -28.97 -31.70 7.38
CA ILE A 2 -27.67 -32.39 7.46
C ILE A 2 -26.88 -31.68 8.57
N THR A 3 -26.74 -32.39 9.68
CA THR A 3 -26.04 -31.97 10.88
C THR A 3 -24.54 -31.99 10.65
N ARG A 4 -23.89 -30.82 10.62
CA ARG A 4 -22.42 -30.72 10.66
C ARG A 4 -21.91 -31.08 12.08
N ARG A 5 -21.16 -32.16 12.18
CA ARG A 5 -20.38 -32.52 13.38
C ARG A 5 -19.16 -31.59 13.45
N ARG A 6 -19.09 -30.77 14.47
CA ARG A 6 -17.88 -30.02 14.84
C ARG A 6 -16.94 -30.97 15.59
N SER A 7 -15.78 -31.24 15.02
CA SER A 7 -14.67 -31.89 15.72
C SER A 7 -13.91 -30.84 16.53
N VAL A 8 -14.04 -30.90 17.86
CA VAL A 8 -13.23 -30.14 18.81
C VAL A 8 -11.89 -30.85 18.95
N LEU A 9 -10.81 -30.28 18.41
CA LEU A 9 -9.44 -30.70 18.71
C LEU A 9 -9.00 -30.02 20.00
N LEU A 10 -8.94 -30.80 21.07
CA LEU A 10 -8.28 -30.43 22.34
C LEU A 10 -6.75 -30.55 22.13
N LEU A 11 -6.07 -29.40 22.00
CA LEU A 11 -4.63 -29.34 22.17
C LEU A 11 -4.31 -29.31 23.66
N SER A 12 -3.70 -30.35 24.15
CA SER A 12 -3.11 -30.40 25.50
C SER A 12 -1.79 -29.62 25.48
N ALA A 13 -1.81 -28.41 26.06
CA ALA A 13 -0.62 -27.63 26.34
C ALA A 13 0.03 -28.13 27.62
N SER A 14 1.21 -28.72 27.52
CA SER A 14 2.10 -29.02 28.64
C SER A 14 2.71 -27.72 29.17
N LEU A 15 2.27 -27.26 30.32
CA LEU A 15 2.85 -26.14 31.07
C LEU A 15 4.26 -26.53 31.57
N PHE A 16 5.29 -25.93 31.03
CA PHE A 16 6.58 -25.84 31.70
C PHE A 16 6.49 -24.75 32.77
N ALA A 17 6.52 -25.15 34.01
CA ALA A 17 6.64 -24.24 35.14
C ALA A 17 8.07 -23.70 35.21
N MET A 18 8.27 -22.47 34.75
CA MET A 18 9.45 -21.66 35.11
C MET A 18 9.02 -20.73 36.24
N SER A 19 9.67 -20.82 37.40
CA SER A 19 9.47 -19.94 38.53
C SER A 19 9.87 -18.51 38.19
N PRO A 20 9.04 -17.50 38.42
CA PRO A 20 9.45 -16.13 38.26
C PRO A 20 10.29 -15.70 39.45
N ALA A 21 11.50 -15.15 39.15
CA ALA A 21 12.20 -14.34 40.12
C ALA A 21 11.46 -13.00 40.21
N ALA A 22 10.79 -12.77 41.35
CA ALA A 22 10.12 -11.52 41.60
C ALA A 22 11.18 -10.41 41.80
N TYR A 23 11.26 -9.50 40.82
CA TYR A 23 11.76 -8.16 41.08
C TYR A 23 10.56 -7.27 41.37
N ALA A 24 10.48 -6.86 42.66
CA ALA A 24 9.56 -5.82 43.06
C ALA A 24 9.96 -4.52 42.36
N GLN A 25 9.15 -4.07 41.45
CA GLN A 25 9.21 -2.71 40.91
C GLN A 25 8.32 -1.82 41.79
N ASP A 26 8.95 -0.83 42.40
CA ASP A 26 8.25 0.22 43.15
C ASP A 26 7.13 0.83 42.30
N ASP A 27 5.94 0.97 42.93
CA ASP A 27 4.83 1.80 42.41
C ASP A 27 5.30 3.24 42.29
N ALA A 28 5.97 3.56 41.19
CA ALA A 28 6.19 4.94 40.79
C ALA A 28 4.92 5.40 40.10
N ASP A 29 4.27 6.36 40.73
CA ASP A 29 3.20 7.21 40.26
C ASP A 29 3.09 7.27 38.73
N ALA A 30 1.90 7.02 38.19
CA ALA A 30 1.55 7.22 36.80
C ALA A 30 1.49 8.72 36.43
N SER A 31 2.44 9.52 36.97
CA SER A 31 2.58 10.95 36.77
C SER A 31 3.54 11.19 35.59
N GLU A 32 2.92 11.60 34.45
CA GLU A 32 3.55 12.46 33.48
C GLU A 32 4.81 11.92 32.79
N LYS A 33 4.66 10.85 31.98
CA LYS A 33 5.64 10.67 30.90
C LYS A 33 5.44 11.82 29.91
N PRO A 34 6.46 12.66 29.66
CA PRO A 34 6.37 13.72 28.68
C PRO A 34 5.97 13.12 27.31
N LEU A 35 5.38 13.94 26.43
CA LEU A 35 5.08 13.54 25.05
C LEU A 35 6.34 12.91 24.45
N GLU A 36 6.25 11.67 23.98
CA GLU A 36 7.38 10.94 23.42
C GLU A 36 7.98 11.75 22.26
N GLU A 37 9.26 12.06 22.36
CA GLU A 37 9.94 12.87 21.35
C GLU A 37 10.28 11.98 20.15
N ILE A 38 9.74 12.32 18.98
CA ILE A 38 10.08 11.64 17.72
C ILE A 38 11.46 12.17 17.31
N ILE A 39 12.43 11.28 17.28
CA ILE A 39 13.75 11.57 16.73
C ILE A 39 13.67 11.37 15.22
N VAL A 40 13.90 12.43 14.48
CA VAL A 40 13.85 12.43 13.02
C VAL A 40 15.09 11.71 12.47
N THR A 41 14.89 10.61 11.75
CA THR A 41 15.99 9.75 11.22
C THR A 41 16.33 10.03 9.74
N ALA A 42 15.42 10.65 8.99
CA ALA A 42 15.62 10.99 7.58
C ALA A 42 16.24 12.40 7.36
N VAL A 43 17.20 12.74 8.21
CA VAL A 43 17.99 13.99 8.16
C VAL A 43 19.46 13.66 8.43
N ALA A 44 20.36 14.59 8.11
CA ALA A 44 21.82 14.39 8.32
C ALA A 44 22.16 14.14 9.79
N ARG A 45 21.48 14.80 10.69
CA ARG A 45 21.62 14.65 12.14
C ARG A 45 20.26 14.33 12.75
N ALA A 46 20.21 13.29 13.59
CA ALA A 46 19.04 13.01 14.40
C ALA A 46 18.75 14.23 15.29
N SER A 47 17.53 14.79 15.17
CA SER A 47 17.12 15.97 15.92
C SER A 47 15.68 15.78 16.42
N SER A 48 15.32 16.52 17.46
CA SER A 48 13.95 16.54 17.93
C SER A 48 13.00 17.13 16.88
N THR A 49 11.73 16.74 16.92
CA THR A 49 10.73 17.29 15.99
C THR A 49 10.67 18.82 16.08
N LEU A 50 10.83 19.42 17.29
CA LEU A 50 10.79 20.87 17.49
C LEU A 50 11.97 21.56 16.81
N MET A 51 13.17 20.99 16.89
CA MET A 51 14.41 21.55 16.34
C MET A 51 14.67 21.20 14.88
N SER A 52 13.83 20.39 14.27
CA SER A 52 13.97 19.96 12.87
C SER A 52 13.34 20.96 11.90
N SER A 53 13.95 21.20 10.76
CA SER A 53 13.39 21.98 9.64
C SER A 53 12.53 21.17 8.67
N VAL A 54 12.11 19.93 9.06
CA VAL A 54 11.26 19.06 8.25
C VAL A 54 9.94 18.75 8.95
N SER A 55 8.93 18.37 8.13
CA SER A 55 7.63 17.88 8.60
C SER A 55 7.69 16.39 8.81
N VAL A 56 7.69 15.94 10.07
CA VAL A 56 7.76 14.53 10.47
C VAL A 56 6.62 14.20 11.40
N SER A 57 6.01 13.04 11.20
CA SER A 57 5.05 12.44 12.12
C SER A 57 5.43 10.99 12.40
N GLY A 58 5.05 10.48 13.56
CA GLY A 58 5.26 9.10 13.95
C GLY A 58 3.99 8.45 14.47
N VAL A 59 3.88 7.14 14.27
CA VAL A 59 2.84 6.29 14.85
C VAL A 59 3.53 5.21 15.67
N SER A 60 3.27 5.19 16.99
CA SER A 60 3.90 4.23 17.91
C SER A 60 3.31 2.81 17.76
N GLN A 61 4.02 1.82 18.29
CA GLN A 61 3.54 0.43 18.34
C GLN A 61 2.18 0.31 19.07
N GLU A 62 2.02 1.03 20.18
CA GLU A 62 0.77 1.05 20.93
C GLU A 62 -0.39 1.58 20.08
N GLN A 63 -0.19 2.69 19.38
CA GLN A 63 -1.19 3.26 18.48
C GLN A 63 -1.55 2.29 17.34
N ILE A 64 -0.55 1.64 16.73
CA ILE A 64 -0.77 0.63 15.69
C ILE A 64 -1.64 -0.51 16.23
N GLN A 65 -1.36 -1.01 17.44
CA GLN A 65 -2.14 -2.08 18.05
C GLN A 65 -3.57 -1.64 18.38
N ASN A 66 -3.76 -0.40 18.82
CA ASN A 66 -5.08 0.17 19.13
C ASN A 66 -5.93 0.37 17.87
N PHE A 67 -5.33 0.80 16.77
CA PHE A 67 -6.05 0.94 15.48
C PHE A 67 -6.41 -0.41 14.86
N ALA A 68 -5.71 -1.48 15.24
CA ALA A 68 -5.83 -2.82 14.64
C ALA A 68 -5.88 -2.80 13.11
N PRO A 69 -4.90 -2.17 12.44
CA PRO A 69 -4.91 -2.01 10.99
C PRO A 69 -4.70 -3.35 10.30
N ARG A 70 -5.44 -3.58 9.23
CA ARG A 70 -5.29 -4.77 8.39
C ARG A 70 -4.18 -4.61 7.35
N SER A 71 -3.90 -3.37 6.93
CA SER A 71 -2.89 -3.04 5.93
C SER A 71 -2.01 -1.86 6.36
N ALA A 72 -0.84 -1.72 5.73
CA ALA A 72 0.00 -0.54 5.88
C ALA A 72 -0.75 0.75 5.51
N ALA A 73 -1.62 0.70 4.50
CA ALA A 73 -2.44 1.83 4.08
C ALA A 73 -3.38 2.33 5.19
N GLU A 74 -3.90 1.46 6.05
CA GLU A 74 -4.72 1.86 7.19
C GLU A 74 -3.90 2.56 8.28
N ILE A 75 -2.60 2.25 8.41
CA ILE A 75 -1.68 3.01 9.27
C ILE A 75 -1.47 4.41 8.66
N PHE A 76 -1.21 4.49 7.36
CA PHE A 76 -0.87 5.74 6.69
C PHE A 76 -2.01 6.77 6.73
N ARG A 77 -3.28 6.34 6.77
CA ARG A 77 -4.43 7.26 6.94
C ARG A 77 -4.42 8.04 8.27
N ASN A 78 -3.62 7.59 9.24
CA ASN A 78 -3.45 8.26 10.51
C ASN A 78 -2.27 9.25 10.52
N ILE A 79 -1.64 9.50 9.37
CA ILE A 79 -0.52 10.43 9.21
C ILE A 79 -1.01 11.66 8.44
N PRO A 80 -0.91 12.88 8.99
CA PRO A 80 -1.28 14.11 8.28
C PRO A 80 -0.55 14.22 6.93
N GLY A 81 -1.20 14.80 5.93
CA GLY A 81 -0.63 15.00 4.60
C GLY A 81 -0.51 13.74 3.73
N ILE A 82 -0.71 12.55 4.30
CA ILE A 82 -0.70 11.29 3.55
C ILE A 82 -2.13 10.90 3.21
N ARG A 83 -2.43 10.85 1.90
CA ARG A 83 -3.63 10.21 1.39
C ARG A 83 -3.33 8.75 1.08
N SER A 84 -4.10 7.85 1.66
CA SER A 84 -3.94 6.41 1.45
C SER A 84 -5.29 5.74 1.26
N GLU A 85 -5.50 5.11 0.11
CA GLU A 85 -6.73 4.41 -0.24
C GLU A 85 -6.58 2.93 0.10
N SER A 86 -7.06 2.50 1.26
CA SER A 86 -6.93 1.12 1.78
C SER A 86 -7.94 0.13 1.19
N THR A 87 -8.69 0.51 0.16
CA THR A 87 -9.78 -0.30 -0.41
C THR A 87 -9.31 -1.40 -1.35
N GLY A 88 -8.03 -1.42 -1.71
CA GLY A 88 -7.41 -2.47 -2.54
C GLY A 88 -7.11 -3.78 -1.80
N GLY A 89 -7.46 -3.88 -0.53
CA GLY A 89 -7.11 -5.03 0.32
C GLY A 89 -5.88 -4.74 1.18
N GLU A 90 -5.08 -5.77 1.46
CA GLU A 90 -3.90 -5.64 2.34
C GLU A 90 -2.61 -5.33 1.56
N GLY A 91 -2.73 -4.61 0.51
CA GLY A 91 -1.75 -4.11 -0.44
C GLY A 91 -2.47 -3.47 -1.62
N ASN A 92 -1.73 -3.10 -2.66
CA ASN A 92 -2.27 -2.42 -3.86
C ASN A 92 -3.06 -1.14 -3.51
N ALA A 93 -2.58 -0.43 -2.50
CA ALA A 93 -3.12 0.85 -2.09
C ALA A 93 -2.64 1.97 -3.04
N ASN A 94 -3.47 3.00 -3.22
CA ASN A 94 -3.05 4.22 -3.88
C ASN A 94 -2.59 5.21 -2.81
N ILE A 95 -1.30 5.57 -2.82
CA ILE A 95 -0.68 6.38 -1.76
C ILE A 95 -0.10 7.64 -2.37
N ALA A 96 -0.51 8.80 -1.84
CA ALA A 96 -0.04 10.11 -2.26
C ALA A 96 0.23 11.03 -1.05
N VAL A 97 0.98 12.09 -1.25
CA VAL A 97 1.33 13.08 -0.24
C VAL A 97 1.09 14.49 -0.76
N ARG A 98 0.51 15.35 0.08
CA ARG A 98 0.41 16.80 -0.18
C ARG A 98 -0.14 17.18 -1.55
N GLY A 99 -1.17 16.48 -2.02
CA GLY A 99 -1.82 16.75 -3.32
C GLY A 99 -1.00 16.36 -4.55
N LEU A 100 0.11 15.64 -4.39
CA LEU A 100 0.76 14.96 -5.50
C LEU A 100 -0.20 13.89 -6.06
N PRO A 101 -0.15 13.60 -7.38
CA PRO A 101 -1.11 12.71 -7.99
C PRO A 101 -1.04 11.29 -7.43
N VAL A 102 -2.19 10.62 -7.34
CA VAL A 102 -2.27 9.21 -6.99
C VAL A 102 -1.86 8.35 -8.19
N ALA A 103 -1.02 7.35 -7.93
CA ALA A 103 -0.74 6.30 -8.91
C ALA A 103 -1.88 5.28 -8.97
N SER A 104 -1.95 4.50 -10.03
CA SER A 104 -2.76 3.29 -10.11
C SER A 104 -2.04 2.14 -9.42
N GLY A 105 -2.12 2.10 -8.11
CA GLY A 105 -1.39 1.18 -7.25
C GLY A 105 -0.01 1.70 -6.83
N GLY A 106 0.25 1.62 -5.52
CA GLY A 106 1.52 1.93 -4.89
C GLY A 106 1.74 3.39 -4.53
N ALA A 107 2.99 3.68 -4.23
CA ALA A 107 3.47 4.97 -3.75
C ALA A 107 4.45 5.57 -4.77
N LYS A 108 3.93 6.31 -5.75
CA LYS A 108 4.74 6.83 -6.86
C LYS A 108 5.83 7.81 -6.39
N PHE A 109 5.49 8.76 -5.53
CA PHE A 109 6.39 9.83 -5.07
C PHE A 109 6.87 9.66 -3.63
N LEU A 110 6.49 8.54 -2.99
CA LEU A 110 6.90 8.17 -1.64
C LEU A 110 7.69 6.88 -1.67
N GLN A 111 8.78 6.80 -0.91
CA GLN A 111 9.48 5.55 -0.71
C GLN A 111 9.01 4.88 0.58
N LEU A 112 8.67 3.59 0.49
CA LEU A 112 8.34 2.75 1.63
C LEU A 112 9.59 2.00 2.08
N GLN A 113 9.97 2.14 3.34
CA GLN A 113 11.20 1.61 3.91
C GLN A 113 10.96 0.71 5.13
N GLU A 114 11.88 -0.21 5.36
CA GLU A 114 12.12 -0.88 6.63
C GLU A 114 13.55 -0.57 7.10
N ASP A 115 13.68 -0.06 8.33
CA ASP A 115 14.96 0.29 8.99
C ASP A 115 15.84 1.22 8.14
N GLY A 116 15.20 2.12 7.34
CA GLY A 116 15.87 3.13 6.54
C GLY A 116 16.30 2.69 5.14
N LEU A 117 15.98 1.46 4.72
CA LEU A 117 16.22 0.97 3.36
C LEU A 117 14.90 0.64 2.63
N PRO A 118 14.80 0.87 1.32
CA PRO A 118 13.57 0.63 0.57
C PRO A 118 13.16 -0.84 0.56
N ILE A 119 11.85 -1.08 0.60
CA ILE A 119 11.25 -2.41 0.37
C ILE A 119 11.50 -2.85 -1.07
N LEU A 120 11.15 -1.99 -2.01
CA LEU A 120 11.48 -2.02 -3.43
C LEU A 120 11.96 -0.62 -3.81
N GLU A 121 12.87 -0.52 -4.76
CA GLU A 121 13.41 0.76 -5.21
C GLU A 121 12.32 1.66 -5.84
N PHE A 122 11.41 1.05 -6.61
CA PHE A 122 10.25 1.72 -7.19
C PHE A 122 8.98 1.33 -6.45
N GLY A 123 8.29 2.31 -5.87
CA GLY A 123 7.12 2.08 -5.00
C GLY A 123 5.84 1.70 -5.74
N ASP A 124 5.79 1.88 -7.07
CA ASP A 124 4.60 1.74 -7.92
C ASP A 124 4.78 0.74 -9.07
N ILE A 125 5.64 -0.28 -8.92
CA ILE A 125 5.74 -1.40 -9.88
C ILE A 125 4.33 -1.97 -10.10
N ALA A 126 3.91 -2.08 -11.36
CA ALA A 126 2.55 -2.50 -11.69
C ALA A 126 2.25 -3.90 -11.18
N PHE A 127 1.22 -4.06 -10.33
CA PHE A 127 0.83 -5.30 -9.63
C PHE A 127 1.88 -5.87 -8.65
N GLY A 128 3.03 -5.23 -8.55
CA GLY A 128 4.13 -5.56 -7.63
C GLY A 128 4.51 -4.39 -6.73
N ASN A 129 3.57 -3.54 -6.36
CA ASN A 129 3.84 -2.33 -5.59
C ASN A 129 4.47 -2.64 -4.22
N ALA A 130 5.30 -1.72 -3.70
CA ALA A 130 6.05 -1.93 -2.48
C ALA A 130 5.20 -2.22 -1.24
N ASP A 131 3.98 -1.67 -1.14
CA ASP A 131 3.07 -1.88 -0.02
C ASP A 131 2.53 -3.32 0.06
N ILE A 132 2.52 -4.08 -1.05
CA ILE A 132 2.16 -5.51 -1.06
C ILE A 132 3.15 -6.32 -0.21
N PHE A 133 4.42 -5.91 -0.13
CA PHE A 133 5.50 -6.59 0.61
C PHE A 133 5.68 -6.08 2.04
N LEU A 134 4.83 -5.15 2.50
CA LEU A 134 4.79 -4.62 3.86
C LEU A 134 3.70 -5.30 4.70
N ARG A 135 4.06 -5.71 5.92
CA ARG A 135 3.12 -6.22 6.92
C ARG A 135 3.41 -5.61 8.29
N SER A 136 2.35 -5.37 9.04
CA SER A 136 2.43 -4.90 10.42
C SER A 136 2.28 -6.08 11.38
N ASP A 137 3.21 -6.22 12.33
CA ASP A 137 3.19 -7.17 13.43
C ASP A 137 3.93 -6.61 14.65
N TYR A 138 4.17 -7.43 15.67
CA TYR A 138 4.86 -7.02 16.90
C TYR A 138 6.37 -6.74 16.71
N SER A 139 6.93 -6.94 15.52
CA SER A 139 8.32 -6.55 15.22
C SER A 139 8.51 -5.05 15.09
N ILE A 140 7.42 -4.29 14.83
CA ILE A 140 7.49 -2.85 14.58
C ILE A 140 7.46 -2.08 15.89
N ARG A 141 8.47 -1.23 16.12
CA ARG A 141 8.52 -0.29 17.24
C ARG A 141 7.70 0.98 16.96
N ARG A 142 7.84 1.53 15.73
CA ARG A 142 7.10 2.71 15.26
C ARG A 142 7.16 2.84 13.73
N VAL A 143 6.29 3.66 13.20
CA VAL A 143 6.34 4.11 11.79
C VAL A 143 6.63 5.60 11.78
N GLU A 144 7.63 6.03 11.03
CA GLU A 144 7.98 7.43 10.81
C GLU A 144 7.64 7.83 9.39
N ALA A 145 7.10 9.03 9.21
CA ALA A 145 6.82 9.61 7.91
C ALA A 145 7.44 11.01 7.79
N VAL A 146 8.36 11.15 6.86
CA VAL A 146 8.93 12.44 6.45
C VAL A 146 8.23 12.87 5.18
N ARG A 147 7.63 14.05 5.21
CA ARG A 147 6.88 14.62 4.07
C ARG A 147 7.66 15.76 3.44
N GLY A 148 7.99 15.58 2.16
CA GLY A 148 8.74 16.57 1.39
C GLY A 148 10.23 16.69 1.73
N GLY A 149 10.80 17.76 1.37
CA GLY A 149 12.08 18.32 1.77
C GLY A 149 13.28 17.41 1.61
N SER A 150 13.88 17.05 2.74
CA SER A 150 15.13 16.27 2.79
C SER A 150 15.00 14.82 2.33
N ALA A 151 13.78 14.27 2.24
CA ALA A 151 13.56 12.91 1.76
C ALA A 151 14.28 12.65 0.42
N SER A 152 14.18 13.58 -0.51
CA SER A 152 14.79 13.49 -1.85
C SER A 152 16.33 13.50 -1.87
N THR A 153 16.98 13.82 -0.78
CA THR A 153 18.46 13.83 -0.69
C THR A 153 19.02 12.68 0.11
N PHE A 154 18.21 12.02 0.94
CA PHE A 154 18.61 10.86 1.73
C PHE A 154 18.05 9.52 1.20
N ALA A 155 17.10 9.56 0.27
CA ALA A 155 16.56 8.38 -0.41
C ALA A 155 16.37 8.65 -1.90
N SER A 156 16.65 7.67 -2.76
CA SER A 156 16.35 7.72 -4.20
C SER A 156 14.84 7.62 -4.42
N ASN A 157 14.38 8.11 -5.56
CA ASN A 157 12.99 7.97 -6.03
C ASN A 157 11.89 8.41 -5.03
N SER A 158 12.21 9.32 -4.11
CA SER A 158 11.34 9.74 -3.00
C SER A 158 11.10 11.25 -2.91
N PRO A 159 10.81 11.95 -4.01
CA PRO A 159 10.72 13.42 -4.00
C PRO A 159 9.57 13.96 -3.17
N GLY A 160 8.55 13.17 -2.88
CA GLY A 160 7.40 13.52 -2.04
C GLY A 160 7.58 13.19 -0.57
N GLY A 161 8.42 12.21 -0.22
CA GLY A 161 8.64 11.80 1.16
C GLY A 161 9.06 10.35 1.34
N VAL A 162 9.21 9.96 2.61
CA VAL A 162 9.57 8.60 3.02
C VAL A 162 8.66 8.16 4.15
N ILE A 163 8.19 6.92 4.10
CA ILE A 163 7.53 6.25 5.22
C ILE A 163 8.39 5.05 5.64
N ASN A 164 8.90 5.08 6.86
CA ASN A 164 9.87 4.11 7.37
C ASN A 164 9.30 3.32 8.55
N PHE A 165 9.30 2.00 8.44
CA PHE A 165 8.93 1.07 9.49
C PHE A 165 10.17 0.71 10.29
N ILE A 166 10.23 1.10 11.56
CA ILE A 166 11.38 0.90 12.42
C ILE A 166 11.15 -0.34 13.28
N SER A 167 12.07 -1.28 13.21
CA SER A 167 12.03 -2.55 13.91
C SER A 167 12.39 -2.43 15.38
N ASN A 168 11.81 -3.31 16.19
CA ASN A 168 12.26 -3.56 17.56
C ASN A 168 13.61 -4.30 17.56
N THR A 169 14.53 -3.90 18.43
CA THR A 169 15.91 -4.44 18.44
C THR A 169 16.27 -5.14 19.74
N GLY A 170 15.29 -5.38 20.64
CA GLY A 170 15.51 -6.11 21.88
C GLY A 170 16.32 -5.33 22.93
N GLU A 171 16.10 -4.04 23.03
CA GLU A 171 16.72 -3.19 24.08
C GLU A 171 16.24 -3.58 25.46
N GLU A 172 14.95 -3.97 25.57
CA GLU A 172 14.31 -4.45 26.79
C GLU A 172 14.01 -5.94 26.69
N ALA A 173 14.19 -6.66 27.81
CA ALA A 173 13.83 -8.07 27.91
C ALA A 173 12.31 -8.23 28.02
N GLY A 174 11.76 -9.18 27.26
CA GLY A 174 10.34 -9.48 27.34
C GLY A 174 9.78 -9.97 26.02
N GLY A 175 8.50 -10.28 26.03
CA GLY A 175 7.81 -10.80 24.86
C GLY A 175 6.31 -10.58 24.91
N SER A 176 5.66 -10.93 23.83
CA SER A 176 4.20 -10.93 23.73
C SER A 176 3.74 -12.06 22.83
N VAL A 177 2.62 -12.66 23.18
CA VAL A 177 1.87 -13.56 22.30
C VAL A 177 0.42 -13.08 22.25
N GLY A 178 -0.19 -13.13 21.08
CA GLY A 178 -1.56 -12.69 20.89
C GLY A 178 -2.32 -13.60 19.95
N ILE A 179 -3.61 -13.81 20.20
CA ILE A 179 -4.52 -14.50 19.29
C ILE A 179 -5.71 -13.60 19.03
N THR A 180 -5.89 -13.23 17.78
CA THR A 180 -7.01 -12.42 17.30
C THR A 180 -8.01 -13.30 16.57
N ARG A 181 -9.31 -13.11 16.88
CA ARG A 181 -10.43 -13.73 16.17
C ARG A 181 -11.43 -12.67 15.73
N GLY A 182 -11.82 -12.69 14.46
CA GLY A 182 -12.96 -11.93 13.97
C GLY A 182 -14.26 -12.47 14.57
N ILE A 183 -15.19 -11.56 14.89
CA ILE A 183 -16.50 -11.88 15.49
C ILE A 183 -17.57 -11.97 14.40
N ASP A 184 -17.58 -10.99 13.52
CA ASP A 184 -18.54 -10.80 12.43
C ASP A 184 -17.94 -10.99 11.03
N TYR A 185 -16.66 -11.37 10.97
CA TYR A 185 -15.96 -11.77 9.73
C TYR A 185 -14.97 -12.91 10.05
N ASP A 186 -14.61 -13.70 9.02
CA ASP A 186 -13.74 -14.84 9.25
C ASP A 186 -12.26 -14.45 9.19
N THR A 187 -11.63 -14.40 10.35
CA THR A 187 -10.17 -14.30 10.49
C THR A 187 -9.72 -14.94 11.80
N THR A 188 -8.57 -15.58 11.77
CA THR A 188 -7.81 -16.00 12.94
C THR A 188 -6.35 -15.63 12.71
N ARG A 189 -5.75 -14.90 13.64
CA ARG A 189 -4.36 -14.47 13.57
C ARG A 189 -3.67 -14.71 14.90
N ALA A 190 -2.48 -15.29 14.85
CA ALA A 190 -1.58 -15.43 15.98
C ALA A 190 -0.34 -14.56 15.75
N ASP A 191 -0.03 -13.69 16.69
CA ASP A 191 1.15 -12.84 16.72
C ASP A 191 2.07 -13.24 17.87
N PHE A 192 3.37 -13.10 17.69
CA PHE A 192 4.37 -13.30 18.73
C PHE A 192 5.53 -12.33 18.61
N ALA A 193 6.15 -12.00 19.71
CA ALA A 193 7.42 -11.31 19.79
C ALA A 193 8.18 -11.75 21.05
N TYR A 194 9.50 -11.82 20.94
CA TYR A 194 10.39 -12.02 22.09
C TYR A 194 11.76 -11.42 21.81
N GLY A 195 12.33 -10.76 22.79
CA GLY A 195 13.65 -10.16 22.67
C GLY A 195 14.24 -9.76 24.02
N GLY A 196 15.45 -9.23 23.95
CA GLY A 196 16.16 -8.71 25.09
C GLY A 196 17.67 -8.88 25.02
N PRO A 197 18.40 -8.36 26.02
CA PRO A 197 19.83 -8.53 26.17
C PRO A 197 20.23 -10.00 26.44
N ILE A 198 21.35 -10.42 25.86
CA ILE A 198 22.07 -11.67 26.12
C ILE A 198 23.42 -11.29 26.68
N GLY A 199 23.53 -11.18 28.03
CA GLY A 199 24.73 -10.64 28.67
C GLY A 199 24.81 -9.11 28.60
N GLU A 200 26.01 -8.55 28.52
CA GLU A 200 26.23 -7.11 28.68
C GLU A 200 26.16 -6.33 27.34
N ASP A 201 26.44 -7.00 26.21
CA ASP A 201 26.71 -6.33 24.95
C ASP A 201 26.07 -6.98 23.71
N LEU A 202 25.24 -7.99 23.92
CA LEU A 202 24.50 -8.67 22.84
C LEU A 202 23.01 -8.61 23.15
N ARG A 203 22.19 -8.27 22.14
CA ARG A 203 20.73 -8.29 22.23
C ARG A 203 20.11 -8.84 20.96
N PHE A 204 18.91 -9.34 21.06
CA PHE A 204 18.17 -9.88 19.93
C PHE A 204 16.69 -9.56 20.01
N HIS A 205 16.03 -9.66 18.89
CA HIS A 205 14.56 -9.62 18.81
C HIS A 205 14.08 -10.58 17.71
N VAL A 206 13.01 -11.32 17.99
CA VAL A 206 12.31 -12.15 17.01
C VAL A 206 10.81 -11.92 17.16
N ALA A 207 10.13 -11.72 16.04
CA ALA A 207 8.68 -11.53 16.03
C ALA A 207 8.08 -12.00 14.72
N GLY A 208 6.77 -12.15 14.69
CA GLY A 208 6.05 -12.53 13.50
C GLY A 208 4.60 -12.81 13.76
N PHE A 209 3.91 -13.21 12.70
CA PHE A 209 2.52 -13.62 12.77
C PHE A 209 2.22 -14.76 11.79
N TYR A 210 1.14 -15.46 12.05
CA TYR A 210 0.47 -16.35 11.09
C TYR A 210 -1.04 -16.11 11.14
N ARG A 211 -1.68 -16.08 9.97
CA ARG A 211 -3.12 -15.88 9.87
C ARG A 211 -3.78 -16.79 8.87
N VAL A 212 -5.08 -17.00 9.06
CA VAL A 212 -5.96 -17.71 8.14
C VAL A 212 -7.38 -17.17 8.29
N GLY A 213 -8.09 -17.05 7.18
CA GLY A 213 -9.50 -16.65 7.14
C GLY A 213 -9.89 -16.09 5.79
N GLU A 214 -11.14 -15.74 5.67
CA GLU A 214 -11.71 -15.18 4.44
C GLU A 214 -11.29 -13.72 4.23
N GLY A 215 -11.22 -12.96 5.32
CA GLY A 215 -10.98 -11.53 5.30
C GLY A 215 -12.25 -10.72 5.57
N PRO A 216 -12.22 -9.38 5.37
CA PRO A 216 -13.35 -8.51 5.71
C PRO A 216 -14.53 -8.58 4.73
N ARG A 217 -14.39 -9.23 3.58
CA ARG A 217 -15.44 -9.42 2.56
C ARG A 217 -15.65 -10.90 2.27
N GLU A 218 -16.86 -11.26 1.92
CA GLU A 218 -17.32 -12.64 1.72
C GLU A 218 -16.87 -13.17 0.36
N ALA A 219 -15.75 -13.87 0.30
CA ALA A 219 -15.21 -14.50 -0.91
C ALA A 219 -15.57 -15.98 -1.04
N GLY A 220 -16.08 -16.61 0.03
CA GLY A 220 -16.43 -18.04 0.09
C GLY A 220 -15.23 -18.98 0.22
N TYR A 221 -14.03 -18.44 0.49
CA TYR A 221 -12.79 -19.22 0.71
C TYR A 221 -11.78 -18.44 1.57
N ASN A 222 -10.78 -19.13 2.11
CA ASN A 222 -9.71 -18.49 2.88
C ASN A 222 -8.83 -17.62 1.97
N GLY A 223 -9.22 -16.35 1.78
CA GLY A 223 -8.47 -15.36 1.01
C GLY A 223 -7.19 -14.93 1.71
N ASN A 224 -7.20 -14.85 3.03
CA ASN A 224 -6.02 -14.54 3.85
C ASN A 224 -5.40 -15.84 4.36
N LYS A 225 -4.11 -16.08 4.07
CA LYS A 225 -3.39 -17.26 4.58
C LYS A 225 -1.90 -17.05 4.45
N GLY A 226 -1.20 -17.13 5.56
CA GLY A 226 0.26 -17.02 5.58
C GLY A 226 0.76 -16.21 6.76
N GLY A 227 1.95 -15.66 6.63
CA GLY A 227 2.55 -14.89 7.71
C GLY A 227 3.94 -14.38 7.42
N GLN A 228 4.55 -13.86 8.48
CA GLN A 228 5.87 -13.26 8.46
C GLN A 228 6.65 -13.67 9.71
N ILE A 229 7.95 -13.79 9.58
CA ILE A 229 8.90 -13.81 10.69
C ILE A 229 10.01 -12.81 10.42
N LYS A 230 10.35 -12.00 11.42
CA LYS A 230 11.48 -11.08 11.43
C LYS A 230 12.36 -11.39 12.64
N ALA A 231 13.68 -11.32 12.47
CA ALA A 231 14.65 -11.49 13.54
C ALA A 231 15.81 -10.55 13.34
N ASN A 232 16.38 -10.05 14.44
CA ASN A 232 17.63 -9.32 14.42
C ASN A 232 18.47 -9.68 15.65
N ILE A 233 19.78 -9.48 15.50
CA ILE A 233 20.76 -9.60 16.57
C ILE A 233 21.70 -8.42 16.49
N THR A 234 21.94 -7.75 17.61
CA THR A 234 22.81 -6.59 17.71
C THR A 234 23.92 -6.87 18.71
N LYS A 235 25.16 -6.65 18.30
CA LYS A 235 26.33 -6.60 19.16
C LYS A 235 26.71 -5.15 19.36
N ASP A 236 26.65 -4.69 20.60
CA ASP A 236 27.11 -3.38 21.00
C ASP A 236 28.63 -3.42 21.33
N PHE A 237 29.34 -2.36 21.00
CA PHE A 237 30.75 -2.12 21.26
C PHE A 237 30.85 -0.78 22.01
N GLU A 238 32.03 -0.49 22.56
CA GLU A 238 32.28 0.72 23.32
C GLU A 238 31.99 2.01 22.52
N ASN A 239 32.21 1.96 21.21
CA ASN A 239 32.06 3.09 20.30
C ASN A 239 31.09 2.83 19.13
N GLY A 240 30.16 1.88 19.26
CA GLY A 240 29.20 1.63 18.16
C GLY A 240 28.53 0.26 18.28
N TYR A 241 27.95 -0.17 17.17
CA TYR A 241 27.27 -1.47 17.11
C TYR A 241 27.33 -2.10 15.72
N VAL A 242 27.10 -3.41 15.70
CA VAL A 242 26.80 -4.18 14.48
C VAL A 242 25.49 -4.91 14.69
N ARG A 243 24.58 -4.77 13.73
CA ARG A 243 23.30 -5.48 13.70
C ARG A 243 23.18 -6.30 12.44
N LEU A 244 22.71 -7.55 12.59
CA LEU A 244 22.28 -8.41 11.48
C LEU A 244 20.79 -8.65 11.61
N TYR A 245 20.07 -8.70 10.47
CA TYR A 245 18.63 -8.96 10.46
C TYR A 245 18.22 -9.90 9.34
N PHE A 246 17.08 -10.52 9.55
CA PHE A 246 16.45 -11.47 8.64
C PHE A 246 14.94 -11.22 8.62
N LYS A 247 14.34 -11.40 7.43
CA LYS A 247 12.88 -11.42 7.24
C LYS A 247 12.51 -12.55 6.28
N TYR A 248 11.44 -13.28 6.62
CA TYR A 248 10.74 -14.18 5.71
C TYR A 248 9.26 -13.81 5.71
N LEU A 249 8.71 -13.54 4.53
CA LEU A 249 7.32 -13.25 4.29
C LEU A 249 6.79 -14.24 3.24
N ASP A 250 5.69 -14.95 3.54
CA ASP A 250 4.84 -15.66 2.59
C ASP A 250 3.40 -15.54 3.11
N ASP A 251 2.69 -14.57 2.61
CA ASP A 251 1.36 -14.22 3.09
C ASP A 251 0.48 -13.78 1.94
N ARG A 252 -0.65 -14.44 1.74
CA ARG A 252 -1.62 -14.06 0.72
C ARG A 252 -2.82 -13.32 1.30
N SER A 253 -3.38 -12.42 0.51
CA SER A 253 -4.60 -11.68 0.77
C SER A 253 -5.38 -11.44 -0.52
N ILE A 254 -6.67 -11.16 -0.41
CA ILE A 254 -7.48 -10.79 -1.57
C ILE A 254 -7.08 -9.38 -2.03
N GLY A 255 -6.90 -9.22 -3.35
CA GLY A 255 -6.85 -7.93 -4.02
C GLY A 255 -8.27 -7.49 -4.39
N TYR A 256 -8.82 -6.50 -3.71
CA TYR A 256 -10.13 -5.96 -4.06
C TYR A 256 -9.99 -4.94 -5.18
N LEU A 257 -10.53 -5.26 -6.35
CA LEU A 257 -10.61 -4.37 -7.50
C LEU A 257 -11.99 -3.68 -7.53
N PRO A 258 -12.21 -2.67 -8.38
CA PRO A 258 -13.52 -2.02 -8.51
C PRO A 258 -14.65 -3.04 -8.71
N MET A 259 -15.81 -2.81 -8.11
CA MET A 259 -16.94 -3.72 -8.12
C MET A 259 -18.24 -2.97 -8.40
N PRO A 260 -19.34 -3.68 -8.73
CA PRO A 260 -20.62 -3.06 -9.06
C PRO A 260 -21.18 -2.22 -7.90
N VAL A 261 -21.50 -0.95 -8.16
CA VAL A 261 -22.14 -0.02 -7.21
C VAL A 261 -23.29 0.68 -7.91
N ALA A 262 -24.46 0.68 -7.30
CA ALA A 262 -25.63 1.39 -7.82
C ALA A 262 -25.54 2.89 -7.49
N VAL A 263 -25.82 3.73 -8.49
CA VAL A 263 -25.76 5.20 -8.35
C VAL A 263 -26.98 5.81 -9.01
N SER A 264 -27.65 6.71 -8.29
CA SER A 264 -28.75 7.55 -8.79
C SER A 264 -28.48 9.04 -8.49
N GLY A 265 -29.43 9.92 -8.79
CA GLY A 265 -29.28 11.37 -8.56
C GLY A 265 -28.55 12.08 -9.71
N THR A 266 -27.65 12.99 -9.39
CA THR A 266 -26.89 13.78 -10.37
C THR A 266 -25.37 13.54 -10.22
N ASN A 267 -24.60 13.95 -11.23
CA ASN A 267 -23.14 13.87 -11.14
C ASN A 267 -22.56 14.69 -9.96
N ALA A 268 -23.21 15.81 -9.61
CA ALA A 268 -22.79 16.70 -8.53
C ALA A 268 -23.24 16.22 -7.13
N ASP A 269 -24.35 15.45 -7.07
CA ASP A 269 -24.95 14.92 -5.84
C ASP A 269 -25.46 13.49 -6.10
N PRO A 270 -24.54 12.51 -6.21
CA PRO A 270 -24.89 11.12 -6.45
C PRO A 270 -25.37 10.44 -5.16
N GLU A 271 -26.40 9.61 -5.29
CA GLU A 271 -26.87 8.71 -4.24
C GLU A 271 -26.26 7.32 -4.47
N ILE A 272 -25.41 6.88 -3.54
CA ILE A 272 -24.67 5.61 -3.61
C ILE A 272 -25.43 4.53 -2.84
N SER A 273 -25.60 3.36 -3.44
CA SER A 273 -26.23 2.21 -2.80
C SER A 273 -25.69 0.88 -3.33
N SER A 274 -26.01 -0.21 -2.62
CA SER A 274 -25.72 -1.56 -3.05
C SER A 274 -26.58 -1.94 -4.26
N VAL A 275 -26.05 -2.75 -5.16
CA VAL A 275 -26.84 -3.43 -6.19
C VAL A 275 -27.64 -4.56 -5.52
N ALA A 276 -28.85 -4.87 -6.00
CA ALA A 276 -29.63 -5.98 -5.45
C ALA A 276 -28.81 -7.28 -5.46
N ASN A 277 -28.75 -7.97 -4.32
CA ASN A 277 -27.95 -9.17 -4.06
C ASN A 277 -26.43 -8.99 -4.26
N PHE A 278 -25.92 -7.76 -4.15
CA PHE A 278 -24.50 -7.47 -4.10
C PHE A 278 -24.27 -6.26 -3.19
N ASP A 279 -23.85 -6.50 -1.94
CA ASP A 279 -23.56 -5.46 -0.96
C ASP A 279 -22.19 -4.82 -1.20
N LEU A 280 -22.15 -3.51 -1.38
CA LEU A 280 -20.94 -2.76 -1.72
C LEU A 280 -19.88 -2.73 -0.60
N SER A 281 -20.24 -3.06 0.64
CA SER A 281 -19.39 -2.99 1.81
C SER A 281 -18.86 -4.35 2.29
N SER A 282 -19.58 -5.45 1.98
CA SER A 282 -19.27 -6.82 2.42
C SER A 282 -18.98 -7.81 1.28
N ASP A 283 -19.51 -7.58 0.07
CA ASP A 283 -19.38 -8.52 -1.02
C ASP A 283 -18.15 -8.25 -1.91
N THR A 284 -17.84 -9.23 -2.77
CA THR A 284 -16.71 -9.17 -3.71
C THR A 284 -16.98 -10.05 -4.94
N PRO A 285 -16.41 -9.74 -6.13
CA PRO A 285 -16.46 -10.63 -7.29
C PRO A 285 -15.69 -11.94 -7.14
N HIS A 286 -14.93 -12.10 -6.06
CA HIS A 286 -14.29 -13.38 -5.72
C HIS A 286 -15.35 -14.40 -5.31
N SER A 287 -15.16 -15.66 -5.74
CA SER A 287 -16.16 -16.70 -5.54
C SER A 287 -15.51 -18.08 -5.40
N PRO A 288 -16.07 -18.98 -4.59
CA PRO A 288 -15.61 -20.38 -4.51
C PRO A 288 -15.84 -21.16 -5.82
N TYR A 289 -16.64 -20.61 -6.74
CA TYR A 289 -16.87 -21.19 -8.07
C TYR A 289 -15.93 -20.64 -9.13
N PHE A 290 -15.08 -19.65 -8.80
CA PHE A 290 -14.08 -19.08 -9.69
C PHE A 290 -12.68 -19.15 -9.07
N LEU A 291 -12.15 -20.35 -8.92
CA LEU A 291 -10.83 -20.59 -8.29
C LEU A 291 -9.73 -21.03 -9.25
N SER A 292 -10.07 -21.37 -10.48
CA SER A 292 -9.10 -21.91 -11.46
C SER A 292 -9.09 -21.07 -12.73
N ASN A 293 -7.88 -20.72 -13.18
CA ASN A 293 -7.64 -20.05 -14.46
C ASN A 293 -6.64 -20.89 -15.26
N LEU A 294 -7.14 -21.51 -16.34
CA LEU A 294 -6.31 -22.20 -17.31
C LEU A 294 -5.81 -21.21 -18.36
N GLY A 295 -4.57 -21.34 -18.78
CA GLY A 295 -3.98 -20.44 -19.77
C GLY A 295 -2.60 -20.92 -20.22
N ILE A 296 -1.91 -20.01 -20.89
CA ILE A 296 -0.53 -20.18 -21.34
C ILE A 296 0.36 -19.27 -20.52
N ASP A 297 1.49 -19.80 -20.01
CA ASP A 297 2.47 -19.00 -19.28
C ASP A 297 3.30 -18.11 -20.22
N GLY A 298 4.19 -17.30 -19.64
CA GLY A 298 5.06 -16.42 -20.38
C GLY A 298 6.04 -17.13 -21.32
N ASP A 299 6.28 -18.42 -21.12
CA ASP A 299 7.17 -19.26 -21.94
C ASP A 299 6.42 -20.10 -22.99
N GLY A 300 5.10 -19.96 -23.06
CA GLY A 300 4.26 -20.67 -24.04
C GLY A 300 3.80 -22.04 -23.57
N ASN A 301 4.00 -22.41 -22.29
CA ASN A 301 3.54 -23.68 -21.76
C ASN A 301 2.14 -23.52 -21.16
N ARG A 302 1.36 -24.61 -21.18
CA ARG A 302 0.09 -24.69 -20.49
C ARG A 302 0.30 -24.57 -18.98
N ARG A 303 -0.51 -23.72 -18.33
CA ARG A 303 -0.52 -23.56 -16.89
C ARG A 303 -1.92 -23.47 -16.33
N THR A 304 -2.05 -23.76 -15.04
CA THR A 304 -3.26 -23.46 -14.26
C THR A 304 -2.86 -22.63 -13.07
N SER A 305 -3.48 -21.45 -12.91
CA SER A 305 -3.32 -20.59 -11.73
C SER A 305 -4.52 -20.68 -10.81
N ASN A 306 -4.28 -20.37 -9.53
CA ASN A 306 -5.33 -20.39 -8.51
C ASN A 306 -5.71 -18.94 -8.17
N VAL A 307 -6.97 -18.56 -8.41
CA VAL A 307 -7.49 -17.23 -8.11
C VAL A 307 -7.40 -16.92 -6.60
N SER A 308 -7.47 -17.95 -5.74
CA SER A 308 -7.32 -17.77 -4.29
C SER A 308 -5.90 -17.40 -3.85
N ASP A 309 -4.90 -17.40 -4.74
CA ASP A 309 -3.58 -16.85 -4.43
C ASP A 309 -3.64 -15.34 -4.20
N GLY A 310 -4.56 -14.63 -4.86
CA GLY A 310 -4.78 -13.21 -4.64
C GLY A 310 -3.51 -12.37 -4.81
N MET A 311 -3.23 -11.50 -3.86
CA MET A 311 -1.94 -10.83 -3.69
C MET A 311 -1.08 -11.68 -2.76
N ARG A 312 -0.08 -12.36 -3.29
CA ARG A 312 0.81 -13.24 -2.53
C ARG A 312 2.26 -12.81 -2.68
N PRO A 313 2.75 -11.89 -1.82
CA PRO A 313 4.18 -11.60 -1.72
C PRO A 313 4.93 -12.76 -1.07
N ILE A 314 6.10 -13.09 -1.63
CA ILE A 314 7.09 -13.98 -1.03
C ILE A 314 8.42 -13.22 -1.00
N SER A 315 8.96 -12.99 0.19
CA SER A 315 10.21 -12.23 0.32
C SER A 315 11.11 -12.85 1.38
N LYS A 316 12.37 -13.02 1.03
CA LYS A 316 13.46 -13.44 1.92
C LYS A 316 14.50 -12.33 1.93
N VAL A 317 14.70 -11.74 3.10
CA VAL A 317 15.61 -10.60 3.27
C VAL A 317 16.68 -10.96 4.28
N ILE A 318 17.91 -10.62 3.94
CA ILE A 318 19.05 -10.61 4.87
C ILE A 318 19.70 -9.24 4.76
N GLY A 319 20.07 -8.67 5.88
CA GLY A 319 20.78 -7.40 5.88
C GLY A 319 21.59 -7.19 7.15
N GLY A 320 22.29 -6.08 7.13
CA GLY A 320 23.11 -5.65 8.24
C GLY A 320 23.20 -4.14 8.32
N GLU A 321 23.52 -3.68 9.50
CA GLU A 321 23.79 -2.28 9.80
C GLU A 321 24.95 -2.23 10.77
N PHE A 322 25.88 -1.32 10.55
CA PHE A 322 26.83 -0.94 11.57
C PHE A 322 26.93 0.59 11.68
N SER A 323 27.26 1.05 12.88
CA SER A 323 27.53 2.46 13.15
C SER A 323 28.62 2.54 14.21
N PHE A 324 29.69 3.26 13.91
CA PHE A 324 30.83 3.45 14.80
C PHE A 324 31.24 4.90 14.90
N ASP A 325 31.38 5.36 16.14
CA ASP A 325 31.96 6.66 16.48
C ASP A 325 33.44 6.53 16.66
N PHE A 326 34.20 7.45 16.11
CA PHE A 326 35.65 7.53 16.22
C PHE A 326 36.05 8.85 16.88
N ASP A 327 37.32 8.91 17.31
CA ASP A 327 37.87 10.13 17.89
C ASP A 327 37.67 11.33 16.97
N ASP A 328 37.63 12.53 17.56
CA ASP A 328 37.47 13.78 16.87
C ASP A 328 36.09 13.96 16.18
N GLY A 329 35.03 13.22 16.55
CA GLY A 329 33.68 13.40 16.08
C GLY A 329 33.39 12.83 14.68
N TRP A 330 34.19 11.83 14.24
CA TRP A 330 33.85 11.03 13.06
C TRP A 330 32.85 9.92 13.41
N ASN A 331 31.88 9.70 12.54
CA ASN A 331 31.02 8.52 12.58
C ASN A 331 30.97 7.87 11.20
N ILE A 332 31.00 6.54 11.15
CA ILE A 332 30.80 5.75 9.94
C ILE A 332 29.59 4.84 10.16
N THR A 333 28.60 4.95 9.29
CA THR A 333 27.41 4.11 9.27
C THR A 333 27.28 3.44 7.90
N ASP A 334 26.95 2.15 7.90
CA ASP A 334 26.61 1.44 6.67
C ASP A 334 25.39 0.54 6.89
N LYS A 335 24.50 0.55 5.91
CA LYS A 335 23.31 -0.29 5.87
C LYS A 335 23.32 -1.08 4.58
N ILE A 336 23.12 -2.39 4.69
CA ILE A 336 23.07 -3.30 3.54
C ILE A 336 21.85 -4.19 3.61
N ARG A 337 21.19 -4.39 2.47
CA ARG A 337 20.04 -5.28 2.32
C ARG A 337 20.15 -6.07 1.03
N VAL A 338 19.88 -7.38 1.11
CA VAL A 338 19.71 -8.27 -0.02
C VAL A 338 18.33 -8.91 0.12
N ALA A 339 17.49 -8.77 -0.87
CA ALA A 339 16.17 -9.35 -0.88
C ALA A 339 15.95 -10.25 -2.10
N SER A 340 15.51 -11.48 -1.85
CA SER A 340 14.95 -12.36 -2.87
C SER A 340 13.43 -12.27 -2.77
N THR A 341 12.81 -11.63 -3.75
CA THR A 341 11.42 -11.23 -3.72
C THR A 341 10.71 -11.68 -4.99
N ASN A 342 9.59 -12.35 -4.84
CA ASN A 342 8.71 -12.78 -5.92
C ASN A 342 7.26 -12.86 -5.41
N GLY A 343 6.35 -13.37 -6.23
CA GLY A 343 4.97 -13.53 -5.80
C GLY A 343 3.97 -13.60 -6.93
N ARG A 344 2.75 -13.24 -6.60
CA ARG A 344 1.63 -13.28 -7.55
C ARG A 344 0.60 -12.21 -7.22
N PHE A 345 -0.06 -11.70 -8.27
CA PHE A 345 -1.25 -10.88 -8.16
C PHE A 345 -2.34 -11.48 -9.04
N VAL A 346 -3.39 -12.05 -8.42
CA VAL A 346 -4.52 -12.63 -9.16
C VAL A 346 -5.82 -12.05 -8.60
N SER A 347 -6.57 -11.33 -9.44
CA SER A 347 -7.83 -10.73 -9.03
C SER A 347 -8.79 -10.50 -10.19
N PRO A 348 -10.09 -10.80 -10.03
CA PRO A 348 -11.12 -10.49 -11.01
C PRO A 348 -11.38 -8.98 -11.08
N PHE A 349 -11.20 -8.40 -12.27
CA PHE A 349 -11.51 -7.00 -12.56
C PHE A 349 -12.75 -6.93 -13.44
N PRO A 350 -13.88 -6.38 -12.98
CA PRO A 350 -15.05 -6.14 -13.81
C PRO A 350 -14.73 -5.10 -14.89
N ALA A 351 -14.39 -5.56 -16.08
CA ALA A 351 -14.13 -4.68 -17.24
C ALA A 351 -15.41 -4.05 -17.79
N GLN A 352 -16.55 -4.70 -17.58
CA GLN A 352 -17.90 -4.22 -17.93
C GLN A 352 -18.90 -4.81 -16.95
N VAL A 353 -19.84 -3.99 -16.47
CA VAL A 353 -21.03 -4.41 -15.73
C VAL A 353 -22.23 -3.81 -16.47
N ASP A 354 -23.14 -4.64 -16.93
CA ASP A 354 -24.28 -4.18 -17.73
C ASP A 354 -25.43 -5.21 -17.67
N GLY A 355 -26.56 -4.91 -18.31
CA GLY A 355 -27.69 -5.82 -18.43
C GLY A 355 -27.28 -7.17 -19.03
N ALA A 356 -27.61 -8.26 -18.34
CA ALA A 356 -27.15 -9.61 -18.69
C ALA A 356 -27.52 -10.02 -20.14
N THR A 357 -28.70 -9.59 -20.64
CA THR A 357 -29.11 -9.79 -22.05
C THR A 357 -28.14 -9.10 -23.01
N GLY A 358 -27.84 -7.81 -22.76
CA GLY A 358 -26.98 -7.03 -23.65
C GLY A 358 -25.53 -7.55 -23.67
N ILE A 359 -25.01 -7.98 -22.52
CA ILE A 359 -23.69 -8.63 -22.48
C ILE A 359 -23.69 -9.96 -23.25
N ALA A 360 -24.71 -10.82 -23.07
CA ALA A 360 -24.84 -12.06 -23.82
C ALA A 360 -24.84 -11.79 -25.33
N GLU A 361 -25.64 -10.86 -25.79
CA GLU A 361 -25.71 -10.51 -27.23
C GLU A 361 -24.41 -9.88 -27.75
N SER A 362 -23.69 -9.16 -26.91
CA SER A 362 -22.37 -8.61 -27.29
C SER A 362 -21.30 -9.66 -27.50
N ILE A 363 -21.46 -10.85 -26.89
CA ILE A 363 -20.50 -11.97 -26.96
C ILE A 363 -20.98 -12.99 -28.00
N GLY A 364 -22.25 -13.42 -27.96
CA GLY A 364 -22.79 -14.50 -28.76
C GLY A 364 -23.62 -14.06 -29.98
N GLY A 365 -23.79 -12.73 -30.19
CA GLY A 365 -24.63 -12.19 -31.26
C GLY A 365 -26.10 -12.06 -30.85
N ALA A 366 -26.90 -11.46 -31.74
CA ALA A 366 -28.34 -11.22 -31.50
C ALA A 366 -29.08 -12.53 -31.21
N GLY A 367 -29.87 -12.55 -30.15
CA GLY A 367 -30.61 -13.74 -29.68
C GLY A 367 -29.80 -14.72 -28.86
N ALA A 368 -28.60 -14.36 -28.47
CA ALA A 368 -27.78 -15.18 -27.55
C ALA A 368 -28.46 -15.33 -26.19
N THR A 369 -28.24 -16.48 -25.58
CA THR A 369 -28.83 -16.85 -24.28
C THR A 369 -27.74 -17.18 -23.27
N LEU A 370 -28.12 -17.29 -21.99
CA LEU A 370 -27.20 -17.59 -20.89
C LEU A 370 -27.57 -18.90 -20.20
N GLU A 371 -26.56 -19.62 -19.75
CA GLU A 371 -26.70 -20.72 -18.79
C GLU A 371 -25.63 -20.62 -17.68
N TYR A 372 -25.87 -21.25 -16.54
CA TYR A 372 -24.87 -21.38 -15.49
C TYR A 372 -23.76 -22.35 -15.90
N ALA A 373 -22.51 -21.88 -15.97
CA ALA A 373 -21.38 -22.72 -16.30
C ALA A 373 -20.97 -23.64 -15.13
N ASN A 374 -21.17 -23.16 -13.90
CA ASN A 374 -20.79 -23.90 -12.69
C ASN A 374 -21.74 -23.56 -11.51
N GLY A 375 -21.32 -23.89 -10.28
CA GLY A 375 -22.12 -23.67 -9.08
C GLY A 375 -23.30 -24.65 -8.96
N PRO A 376 -24.26 -24.39 -8.04
CA PRO A 376 -25.39 -25.30 -7.78
C PRO A 376 -26.35 -25.47 -8.96
N SER A 377 -26.39 -24.49 -9.86
CA SER A 377 -27.28 -24.47 -11.03
C SER A 377 -26.58 -24.83 -12.35
N ALA A 378 -25.37 -25.39 -12.30
CA ALA A 378 -24.59 -25.71 -13.49
C ALA A 378 -25.41 -26.44 -14.58
N GLY A 379 -25.29 -25.99 -15.84
CA GLY A 379 -26.00 -26.49 -17.00
C GLY A 379 -27.48 -26.07 -17.08
N SER A 380 -27.95 -25.21 -16.16
CA SER A 380 -29.31 -24.71 -16.20
C SER A 380 -29.40 -23.41 -17.02
N ALA A 381 -30.33 -23.35 -17.98
CA ALA A 381 -30.58 -22.16 -18.77
C ALA A 381 -31.15 -21.04 -17.90
N ILE A 382 -30.72 -19.80 -18.14
CA ILE A 382 -31.23 -18.60 -17.51
C ILE A 382 -32.41 -18.07 -18.36
N ALA A 383 -33.64 -18.46 -18.00
CA ALA A 383 -34.82 -18.19 -18.81
C ALA A 383 -35.12 -16.69 -18.96
N ASN A 384 -34.78 -15.85 -18.00
CA ASN A 384 -34.99 -14.42 -18.04
C ASN A 384 -33.75 -13.68 -17.52
N PRO A 385 -32.72 -13.42 -18.35
CA PRO A 385 -31.54 -12.71 -17.98
C PRO A 385 -31.78 -11.33 -17.37
N GLY A 386 -32.83 -10.62 -17.81
CA GLY A 386 -33.20 -9.30 -17.28
C GLY A 386 -33.67 -9.29 -15.82
N SER A 387 -33.87 -10.45 -15.20
CA SER A 387 -34.20 -10.60 -13.77
C SER A 387 -33.18 -11.47 -13.02
N LEU A 388 -32.02 -11.75 -13.63
CA LEU A 388 -30.94 -12.52 -12.99
C LEU A 388 -30.60 -11.88 -11.63
N ASN A 389 -30.58 -12.67 -10.57
CA ASN A 389 -30.30 -12.22 -9.19
C ASN A 389 -31.12 -11.00 -8.70
N GLY A 390 -32.28 -10.73 -9.31
CA GLY A 390 -33.09 -9.56 -8.97
C GLY A 390 -32.50 -8.23 -9.44
N ASN A 391 -31.29 -8.21 -10.00
CA ASN A 391 -30.64 -7.03 -10.56
C ASN A 391 -30.58 -7.05 -12.10
N GLY A 392 -30.67 -8.21 -12.74
CA GLY A 392 -30.64 -8.37 -14.20
C GLY A 392 -29.25 -8.11 -14.81
N LEU A 393 -28.19 -8.12 -14.02
CA LEU A 393 -26.83 -7.75 -14.42
C LEU A 393 -25.92 -8.99 -14.58
N ALA A 394 -24.97 -8.85 -15.49
CA ALA A 394 -23.77 -9.71 -15.55
C ALA A 394 -22.52 -8.85 -15.61
N MET A 395 -21.38 -9.43 -15.35
CA MET A 395 -20.08 -8.76 -15.46
C MET A 395 -19.11 -9.53 -16.33
N ARG A 396 -18.54 -8.83 -17.31
CA ARG A 396 -17.37 -9.29 -18.04
C ARG A 396 -16.15 -8.99 -17.16
N VAL A 397 -15.48 -10.02 -16.73
CA VAL A 397 -14.29 -9.92 -15.86
C VAL A 397 -13.05 -10.17 -16.67
N HIS A 398 -12.07 -9.26 -16.57
CA HIS A 398 -10.69 -9.57 -16.92
C HIS A 398 -10.01 -10.08 -15.65
N LEU A 399 -9.59 -11.32 -15.65
CA LEU A 399 -8.81 -11.84 -14.53
C LEU A 399 -7.38 -11.30 -14.67
N PHE A 400 -7.02 -10.36 -13.81
CA PHE A 400 -5.64 -9.88 -13.71
C PHE A 400 -4.81 -11.00 -13.08
N ASP A 401 -4.11 -11.75 -13.89
CA ASP A 401 -3.24 -12.84 -13.45
C ASP A 401 -1.80 -12.45 -13.79
N VAL A 402 -1.05 -12.06 -12.77
CA VAL A 402 0.32 -11.57 -12.89
C VAL A 402 1.24 -12.45 -12.05
N GLU A 403 2.25 -13.02 -12.71
CA GLU A 403 3.36 -13.69 -12.05
C GLU A 403 4.49 -12.70 -11.83
N LEU A 404 4.82 -12.45 -10.56
CA LEU A 404 5.99 -11.67 -10.16
C LEU A 404 7.16 -12.64 -10.03
N ASN A 405 7.83 -12.93 -11.16
CA ASN A 405 8.86 -13.96 -11.24
C ASN A 405 10.10 -13.59 -10.42
N ASP A 406 10.54 -12.33 -10.55
CA ASP A 406 11.71 -11.82 -9.86
C ASP A 406 11.58 -10.31 -9.63
N LEU A 407 11.52 -9.90 -8.37
CA LEU A 407 11.63 -8.52 -7.90
C LEU A 407 12.82 -8.38 -6.92
N ASN A 408 13.88 -9.18 -7.11
CA ASN A 408 15.06 -9.17 -6.27
C ASN A 408 15.69 -7.79 -6.26
N ASN A 409 16.19 -7.40 -5.10
CA ASN A 409 16.90 -6.14 -4.95
C ASN A 409 18.11 -6.26 -4.01
N PHE A 410 19.08 -5.41 -4.28
CA PHE A 410 20.19 -5.14 -3.41
C PHE A 410 20.22 -3.64 -3.10
N THR A 411 20.44 -3.28 -1.86
CA THR A 411 20.58 -1.87 -1.46
C THR A 411 21.71 -1.72 -0.45
N ASN A 412 22.52 -0.69 -0.63
CA ASN A 412 23.55 -0.30 0.33
C ASN A 412 23.54 1.23 0.48
N ASP A 413 23.58 1.72 1.72
CA ASP A 413 23.71 3.14 2.06
C ASP A 413 24.89 3.31 3.01
N PHE A 414 26.03 3.70 2.47
CA PHE A 414 27.25 4.00 3.20
C PHE A 414 27.33 5.48 3.50
N ARG A 415 27.61 5.85 4.76
CA ARG A 415 27.67 7.22 5.21
C ARG A 415 28.86 7.46 6.14
N VAL A 416 29.53 8.58 5.94
CA VAL A 416 30.56 9.12 6.84
C VAL A 416 30.10 10.50 7.29
N THR A 417 30.08 10.74 8.60
CA THR A 417 29.78 12.06 9.17
C THR A 417 30.95 12.58 9.98
N LYS A 418 31.06 13.90 10.05
CA LYS A 418 32.06 14.60 10.88
C LYS A 418 31.39 15.77 11.57
N GLU A 419 31.41 15.74 12.90
CA GLU A 419 31.00 16.85 13.73
C GLU A 419 32.19 17.79 14.02
N PHE A 420 31.97 19.09 13.90
CA PHE A 420 32.89 20.16 14.25
C PHE A 420 32.25 21.06 15.30
N ASP A 421 33.03 21.44 16.29
CA ASP A 421 32.65 22.49 17.24
C ASP A 421 32.75 23.85 16.51
N ALA A 422 31.63 24.56 16.42
CA ALA A 422 31.57 25.90 15.81
C ALA A 422 31.81 27.03 16.81
N GLY A 423 32.07 26.72 18.08
CA GLY A 423 32.15 27.69 19.20
C GLY A 423 30.78 28.17 19.67
N ASP A 424 30.73 28.85 20.81
CA ASP A 424 29.51 29.36 21.43
C ASP A 424 28.37 28.34 21.59
N GLY A 425 28.71 27.04 21.73
CA GLY A 425 27.76 25.95 21.86
C GLY A 425 27.15 25.45 20.54
N GLY A 426 27.60 25.99 19.42
CA GLY A 426 27.18 25.56 18.07
C GLY A 426 27.97 24.35 17.55
N THR A 427 27.35 23.52 16.75
CA THR A 427 27.99 22.41 16.03
C THR A 427 27.75 22.51 14.53
N VAL A 428 28.71 22.08 13.73
CA VAL A 428 28.61 21.88 12.28
C VAL A 428 28.79 20.42 11.98
N ASP A 429 27.81 19.81 11.34
CA ASP A 429 27.90 18.41 10.88
C ASP A 429 28.05 18.40 9.36
N PHE A 430 29.08 17.72 8.88
CA PHE A 430 29.24 17.36 7.48
C PHE A 430 28.96 15.88 7.30
N ALA A 431 28.13 15.53 6.34
CA ALA A 431 27.91 14.13 5.96
C ALA A 431 28.20 13.95 4.46
N PHE A 432 28.86 12.84 4.15
CA PHE A 432 29.01 12.33 2.80
C PHE A 432 28.52 10.90 2.76
N GLY A 433 27.71 10.56 1.77
CA GLY A 433 27.19 9.22 1.59
C GLY A 433 27.26 8.74 0.14
N TYR A 434 27.19 7.43 0.00
CA TYR A 434 27.10 6.76 -1.28
C TYR A 434 26.04 5.68 -1.20
N TYR A 435 25.00 5.84 -2.01
CA TYR A 435 23.90 4.89 -2.12
C TYR A 435 24.05 4.07 -3.38
N LYS A 436 23.90 2.75 -3.26
CA LYS A 436 23.87 1.79 -4.35
C LYS A 436 22.61 0.96 -4.27
N SER A 437 21.88 0.84 -5.37
CA SER A 437 20.72 -0.04 -5.44
C SER A 437 20.67 -0.76 -6.77
N THR A 438 20.24 -2.03 -6.74
CA THR A 438 19.78 -2.76 -7.93
C THR A 438 18.38 -3.29 -7.72
N GLN A 439 17.55 -3.27 -8.76
CA GLN A 439 16.19 -3.79 -8.74
C GLN A 439 15.93 -4.56 -10.04
N THR A 440 15.60 -5.85 -9.94
CA THR A 440 15.05 -6.60 -11.07
C THR A 440 13.53 -6.43 -11.12
N ILE A 441 12.97 -6.27 -12.30
CA ILE A 441 11.53 -6.37 -12.57
C ILE A 441 11.33 -7.42 -13.66
N ASN A 442 11.05 -8.66 -13.22
CA ASN A 442 10.70 -9.75 -14.11
C ASN A 442 9.30 -10.25 -13.75
N MET A 443 8.33 -10.03 -14.64
CA MET A 443 6.95 -10.41 -14.41
C MET A 443 6.24 -10.76 -15.72
N ASP A 444 5.25 -11.63 -15.62
CA ASP A 444 4.34 -11.98 -16.72
C ASP A 444 2.92 -11.52 -16.39
N TRP A 445 2.28 -10.85 -17.34
CA TRP A 445 0.84 -10.60 -17.31
C TRP A 445 0.18 -11.62 -18.22
N LEU A 446 -0.81 -12.34 -17.72
CA LEU A 446 -1.38 -13.52 -18.39
C LEU A 446 -2.92 -13.51 -18.23
N TRP A 447 -3.52 -12.42 -18.65
CA TRP A 447 -4.94 -12.11 -18.38
C TRP A 447 -5.88 -12.83 -19.32
N ASN A 448 -6.96 -13.38 -18.77
CA ASN A 448 -8.06 -14.00 -19.51
C ASN A 448 -9.39 -13.31 -19.20
N SER A 449 -10.37 -13.47 -20.07
CA SER A 449 -11.71 -12.88 -19.92
C SER A 449 -12.75 -13.93 -19.56
N TYR A 450 -13.58 -13.62 -18.55
CA TYR A 450 -14.65 -14.48 -18.05
C TYR A 450 -15.97 -13.73 -17.98
N LEU A 451 -17.08 -14.46 -17.93
CA LEU A 451 -18.41 -13.92 -17.65
C LEU A 451 -18.88 -14.46 -16.29
N LEU A 452 -19.26 -13.54 -15.39
CA LEU A 452 -19.84 -13.83 -14.07
C LEU A 452 -21.22 -13.20 -13.93
N GLU A 453 -22.06 -13.82 -13.12
CA GLU A 453 -23.26 -13.13 -12.61
C GLU A 453 -22.89 -12.05 -11.58
N VAL A 454 -23.73 -11.05 -11.40
CA VAL A 454 -23.61 -10.08 -10.29
C VAL A 454 -24.36 -10.64 -9.09
N ASN A 455 -23.62 -11.30 -8.20
CA ASN A 455 -24.11 -11.91 -6.97
C ASN A 455 -23.02 -11.86 -5.91
N GLY A 456 -23.33 -11.37 -4.72
CA GLY A 456 -22.37 -11.21 -3.63
C GLY A 456 -22.00 -12.52 -2.92
N ASP A 457 -22.94 -13.50 -2.90
CA ASP A 457 -22.73 -14.79 -2.28
C ASP A 457 -22.46 -15.86 -3.35
N ALA A 458 -21.16 -16.23 -3.47
CA ALA A 458 -20.74 -17.34 -4.31
C ALA A 458 -21.17 -17.22 -5.79
N ALA A 459 -20.84 -16.09 -6.45
CA ALA A 459 -21.17 -15.84 -7.86
C ALA A 459 -20.70 -16.99 -8.78
N ALA A 460 -21.57 -17.44 -9.67
CA ALA A 460 -21.29 -18.46 -10.66
C ALA A 460 -20.74 -17.87 -11.96
N LEU A 461 -19.91 -18.62 -12.67
CA LEU A 461 -19.55 -18.36 -14.05
C LEU A 461 -20.76 -18.62 -14.97
N LEU A 462 -20.87 -17.87 -16.05
CA LEU A 462 -21.94 -17.96 -17.02
C LEU A 462 -21.41 -18.34 -18.40
N ASN A 463 -22.05 -19.31 -19.04
CA ASN A 463 -21.85 -19.61 -20.46
C ASN A 463 -22.80 -18.76 -21.32
N VAL A 464 -22.32 -18.37 -22.50
CA VAL A 464 -23.08 -17.75 -23.56
C VAL A 464 -23.32 -18.75 -24.67
N LEU A 465 -24.57 -18.92 -25.05
CA LEU A 465 -24.99 -19.73 -26.21
C LEU A 465 -25.45 -18.77 -27.32
N ASP A 466 -25.03 -19.03 -28.56
CA ASP A 466 -25.50 -18.28 -29.72
C ASP A 466 -27.00 -18.56 -30.00
N ALA A 467 -27.56 -17.93 -31.03
CA ALA A 467 -28.98 -18.11 -31.39
C ALA A 467 -29.32 -19.54 -31.80
N ASP A 468 -28.36 -20.33 -32.22
CA ASP A 468 -28.50 -21.74 -32.62
C ASP A 468 -28.30 -22.72 -31.43
N GLY A 469 -27.96 -22.17 -30.24
CA GLY A 469 -27.74 -22.95 -29.02
C GLY A 469 -26.33 -23.52 -28.87
N ASN A 470 -25.36 -23.09 -29.69
CA ASN A 470 -23.96 -23.49 -29.54
C ASN A 470 -23.24 -22.60 -28.51
N SER A 471 -22.42 -23.19 -27.64
CA SER A 471 -21.64 -22.42 -26.69
C SER A 471 -20.53 -21.63 -27.40
N VAL A 472 -20.48 -20.34 -27.13
CA VAL A 472 -19.40 -19.43 -27.58
C VAL A 472 -18.39 -19.13 -26.48
N THR A 473 -18.57 -19.73 -25.30
CA THR A 473 -17.69 -19.67 -24.15
C THR A 473 -17.34 -21.09 -23.71
N ASP A 474 -16.31 -21.24 -22.91
CA ASP A 474 -15.91 -22.52 -22.31
C ASP A 474 -15.85 -22.38 -20.79
N ASN A 475 -16.84 -22.95 -20.08
CA ASN A 475 -16.92 -22.89 -18.62
C ASN A 475 -16.80 -21.44 -18.08
N GLY A 476 -17.53 -20.51 -18.72
CA GLY A 476 -17.54 -19.08 -18.41
C GLY A 476 -16.36 -18.29 -19.00
N LEU A 477 -15.34 -18.95 -19.59
CA LEU A 477 -14.25 -18.29 -20.29
C LEU A 477 -14.74 -17.72 -21.61
N ILE A 478 -14.60 -16.41 -21.80
CA ILE A 478 -14.92 -15.69 -23.04
C ILE A 478 -13.75 -15.78 -24.02
N ALA A 479 -12.52 -15.61 -23.51
CA ALA A 479 -11.31 -15.61 -24.32
C ALA A 479 -10.05 -15.86 -23.46
N TYR A 480 -9.09 -16.56 -24.05
CA TYR A 480 -7.69 -16.53 -23.61
C TYR A 480 -7.05 -15.22 -24.07
N GLY A 481 -7.10 -14.21 -23.20
CA GLY A 481 -6.76 -12.82 -23.48
C GLY A 481 -7.89 -11.86 -23.10
N VAL A 482 -7.73 -10.60 -23.47
CA VAL A 482 -8.67 -9.51 -23.16
C VAL A 482 -9.07 -8.73 -24.41
N PRO A 483 -9.79 -9.35 -25.35
CA PRO A 483 -10.12 -8.72 -26.64
C PRO A 483 -10.96 -7.45 -26.46
N PHE A 484 -11.74 -7.30 -25.40
CA PHE A 484 -12.48 -6.08 -25.05
C PHE A 484 -11.55 -4.86 -24.84
N TRP A 485 -10.26 -5.11 -24.48
CA TRP A 485 -9.21 -4.09 -24.39
C TRP A 485 -8.14 -4.26 -25.50
N GLY A 486 -8.50 -4.83 -26.65
CA GLY A 486 -7.59 -5.00 -27.78
C GLY A 486 -6.45 -5.98 -27.54
N ASN A 487 -6.63 -6.95 -26.66
CA ASN A 487 -5.62 -7.95 -26.29
C ASN A 487 -4.29 -7.35 -25.82
N CYS A 488 -4.32 -6.27 -25.04
CA CYS A 488 -3.15 -5.53 -24.59
C CYS A 488 -2.20 -6.33 -23.66
N CYS A 489 -2.71 -7.39 -23.02
CA CYS A 489 -2.27 -7.66 -21.66
C CYS A 489 -1.84 -9.12 -21.46
N GLN A 490 -1.23 -9.74 -22.48
CA GLN A 490 -0.30 -10.84 -22.39
C GLN A 490 1.10 -10.24 -22.59
N ARG A 491 1.86 -10.10 -21.49
CA ARG A 491 3.14 -9.37 -21.53
C ARG A 491 4.18 -10.07 -20.69
N ASN A 492 5.43 -9.89 -21.08
CA ASN A 492 6.57 -10.20 -20.22
C ASN A 492 7.43 -8.95 -20.06
N TYR A 493 7.86 -8.68 -18.85
CA TYR A 493 8.90 -7.71 -18.51
C TYR A 493 10.06 -8.47 -17.90
N ASN A 494 11.27 -8.15 -18.34
CA ASN A 494 12.51 -8.69 -17.80
C ASN A 494 13.59 -7.61 -17.89
N THR A 495 13.62 -6.73 -16.88
CA THR A 495 14.46 -5.53 -16.87
C THR A 495 15.17 -5.39 -15.55
N ASP A 496 16.47 -5.15 -15.59
CA ASP A 496 17.31 -4.83 -14.45
C ASP A 496 17.58 -3.32 -14.39
N TYR A 497 17.45 -2.77 -13.21
CA TYR A 497 17.69 -1.37 -12.88
C TYR A 497 18.89 -1.28 -11.94
N ASP A 498 19.79 -0.35 -12.22
CA ASP A 498 21.01 -0.08 -11.45
C ASP A 498 21.08 1.41 -11.11
N ILE A 499 21.36 1.75 -9.84
CA ILE A 499 21.40 3.13 -9.35
C ILE A 499 22.64 3.33 -8.49
N ASP A 500 23.38 4.40 -8.81
CA ASP A 500 24.49 4.94 -8.05
C ASP A 500 24.18 6.38 -7.66
N ALA A 501 24.23 6.70 -6.36
CA ALA A 501 23.88 8.03 -5.92
C ALA A 501 24.75 8.56 -4.77
N PRO A 502 25.85 9.26 -5.07
CA PRO A 502 26.57 10.03 -4.07
C PRO A 502 25.73 11.21 -3.57
N TYR A 503 25.84 11.48 -2.27
CA TYR A 503 25.16 12.61 -1.64
C TYR A 503 26.03 13.26 -0.55
N ALA A 504 25.75 14.51 -0.26
CA ALA A 504 26.40 15.25 0.80
C ALA A 504 25.41 16.18 1.49
N SER A 505 25.66 16.46 2.76
CA SER A 505 24.94 17.45 3.52
C SER A 505 25.84 18.22 4.48
N LEU A 506 25.46 19.45 4.76
CA LEU A 506 26.03 20.30 5.77
C LEU A 506 24.92 20.82 6.65
N SER A 507 25.05 20.68 7.97
CA SER A 507 24.12 21.22 8.93
C SER A 507 24.83 22.00 10.01
N TYR A 508 24.15 23.03 10.51
CA TYR A 508 24.54 23.82 11.67
C TYR A 508 23.44 23.72 12.71
N ALA A 509 23.80 23.55 13.96
CA ALA A 509 22.87 23.60 15.07
C ALA A 509 23.49 24.28 16.29
N ASP A 510 22.72 25.18 16.93
CA ASP A 510 22.96 25.69 18.26
C ASP A 510 21.66 25.59 19.09
N ASP A 511 21.62 26.21 20.26
CA ASP A 511 20.46 26.17 21.16
C ASP A 511 19.14 26.70 20.52
N ARG A 512 19.22 27.51 19.45
CA ARG A 512 18.07 28.17 18.84
C ARG A 512 17.94 27.99 17.34
N LEU A 513 19.05 27.84 16.65
CA LEU A 513 19.09 27.80 15.18
C LEU A 513 19.55 26.43 14.70
N THR A 514 18.75 25.84 13.82
CA THR A 514 19.19 24.72 13.02
C THR A 514 19.06 25.09 11.54
N ALA A 515 20.11 24.89 10.76
CA ALA A 515 20.10 25.11 9.32
C ALA A 515 20.80 23.96 8.60
N ASP A 516 20.27 23.54 7.49
CA ASP A 516 20.86 22.45 6.71
C ASP A 516 20.76 22.70 5.20
N VAL A 517 21.73 22.17 4.49
CA VAL A 517 21.72 22.04 3.04
C VAL A 517 22.16 20.63 2.65
N SER A 518 21.52 20.04 1.68
CA SER A 518 21.85 18.71 1.18
C SER A 518 21.70 18.65 -0.34
N ILE A 519 22.50 17.79 -0.95
CA ILE A 519 22.55 17.56 -2.39
C ILE A 519 22.79 16.07 -2.65
N ARG A 520 22.16 15.57 -3.71
CA ARG A 520 22.31 14.18 -4.18
C ARG A 520 22.36 14.16 -5.69
N TYR A 521 23.17 13.31 -6.25
CA TYR A 521 23.23 13.02 -7.67
C TYR A 521 22.89 11.56 -7.92
N ASP A 522 21.73 11.31 -8.52
CA ASP A 522 21.29 9.98 -8.91
C ASP A 522 21.70 9.74 -10.38
N ASN A 523 22.37 8.63 -10.63
CA ASN A 523 22.74 8.13 -11.94
C ASN A 523 22.32 6.67 -12.03
N GLY A 524 21.47 6.34 -12.99
CA GLY A 524 20.94 5.00 -13.13
C GLY A 524 20.83 4.53 -14.57
N SER A 525 20.63 3.22 -14.71
CA SER A 525 20.40 2.55 -15.99
C SER A 525 19.32 1.48 -15.87
N ALA A 526 18.66 1.20 -16.99
CA ALA A 526 17.73 0.10 -17.18
C ALA A 526 18.15 -0.71 -18.39
N ASN A 527 18.29 -2.03 -18.22
CA ASN A 527 18.70 -2.94 -19.28
C ASN A 527 17.83 -4.18 -19.27
N GLY A 528 17.39 -4.63 -20.43
CA GLY A 528 16.60 -5.85 -20.52
C GLY A 528 15.72 -5.91 -21.75
N THR A 529 14.55 -6.53 -21.57
CA THR A 529 13.58 -6.72 -22.64
C THR A 529 12.15 -6.65 -22.13
N TYR A 530 11.22 -6.35 -23.01
CA TYR A 530 9.81 -6.61 -22.79
C TYR A 530 9.17 -7.23 -24.03
N ALA A 531 8.14 -8.04 -23.84
CA ALA A 531 7.40 -8.66 -24.91
C ALA A 531 5.90 -8.33 -24.77
N GLY A 532 5.25 -8.09 -25.90
CA GLY A 532 3.80 -7.87 -25.96
C GLY A 532 3.03 -9.14 -26.31
N THR A 533 1.79 -8.98 -26.75
CA THR A 533 0.87 -10.06 -27.09
C THR A 533 1.07 -10.58 -28.50
N LEU A 534 1.09 -11.90 -28.66
CA LEU A 534 0.97 -12.62 -29.91
C LEU A 534 -0.34 -13.43 -29.92
N GLN A 535 -1.06 -13.44 -31.04
CA GLN A 535 -2.25 -14.28 -31.23
C GLN A 535 -1.89 -15.62 -31.85
N ALA A 536 -2.14 -16.72 -31.13
CA ALA A 536 -1.97 -18.08 -31.60
C ALA A 536 -3.33 -18.66 -32.07
N PRO A 537 -3.49 -18.98 -33.37
CA PRO A 537 -4.76 -19.51 -33.85
C PRO A 537 -4.92 -20.99 -33.52
N ASN A 538 -6.13 -21.42 -33.17
CA ASN A 538 -6.53 -22.81 -32.96
C ASN A 538 -5.57 -23.58 -32.05
N LEU A 539 -5.31 -23.03 -30.85
CA LEU A 539 -4.48 -23.67 -29.84
C LEU A 539 -5.38 -24.39 -28.82
N ASP A 540 -5.33 -25.72 -28.78
CA ASP A 540 -6.02 -26.55 -27.81
C ASP A 540 -5.34 -26.39 -26.44
N VAL A 541 -5.82 -25.42 -25.65
CA VAL A 541 -5.24 -25.07 -24.33
C VAL A 541 -5.63 -26.09 -23.28
N ASN A 542 -6.88 -26.59 -23.31
CA ASN A 542 -7.39 -27.56 -22.34
C ASN A 542 -6.98 -29.01 -22.65
N GLN A 543 -6.48 -29.29 -23.88
CA GLN A 543 -6.03 -30.57 -24.38
C GLN A 543 -7.13 -31.67 -24.43
N ASP A 544 -8.36 -31.24 -24.72
CA ASP A 544 -9.49 -32.18 -24.88
C ASP A 544 -9.66 -32.68 -26.31
N GLY A 545 -8.88 -32.16 -27.27
CA GLY A 545 -8.88 -32.51 -28.67
C GLY A 545 -9.96 -31.76 -29.48
N VAL A 546 -10.65 -30.77 -28.89
CA VAL A 546 -11.66 -29.95 -29.53
C VAL A 546 -11.22 -28.50 -29.43
N ILE A 547 -11.26 -27.76 -30.52
CA ILE A 547 -10.99 -26.31 -30.49
C ILE A 547 -12.28 -25.59 -30.17
N SER A 548 -12.42 -25.13 -28.94
CA SER A 548 -13.54 -24.29 -28.51
C SER A 548 -13.45 -22.87 -29.11
N VAL A 549 -14.52 -22.09 -29.05
CA VAL A 549 -14.51 -20.71 -29.57
C VAL A 549 -13.41 -19.86 -28.93
N PRO A 550 -13.17 -19.87 -27.58
CA PRO A 550 -12.04 -19.18 -27.00
C PRO A 550 -10.67 -19.65 -27.51
N GLU A 551 -10.52 -20.90 -27.92
CA GLU A 551 -9.27 -21.48 -28.41
C GLU A 551 -8.98 -21.19 -29.89
N GLN A 552 -9.94 -20.66 -30.62
CA GLN A 552 -9.72 -20.25 -32.03
C GLN A 552 -8.71 -19.08 -32.11
N SER A 553 -8.57 -18.30 -31.04
CA SER A 553 -7.60 -17.20 -30.98
C SER A 553 -7.10 -17.01 -29.55
N VAL A 554 -5.97 -17.59 -29.22
CA VAL A 554 -5.33 -17.58 -27.89
C VAL A 554 -4.26 -16.51 -27.84
N SER A 555 -4.37 -15.59 -26.91
CA SER A 555 -3.32 -14.61 -26.65
C SER A 555 -2.18 -15.24 -25.86
N THR A 556 -0.96 -15.09 -26.34
CA THR A 556 0.30 -15.55 -25.74
C THR A 556 1.31 -14.42 -25.68
N VAL A 557 2.40 -14.60 -24.98
CA VAL A 557 3.51 -13.64 -24.95
C VAL A 557 4.40 -13.85 -26.19
N ASP A 558 4.70 -12.78 -26.93
CA ASP A 558 5.60 -12.83 -28.09
C ASP A 558 7.08 -12.90 -27.66
N ARG A 559 7.54 -14.07 -27.27
CA ARG A 559 8.96 -14.32 -26.92
C ARG A 559 9.89 -14.37 -28.12
N THR A 560 9.33 -14.41 -29.34
CA THR A 560 10.14 -14.52 -30.56
C THR A 560 10.67 -13.18 -31.05
N ASN A 561 10.02 -12.10 -30.61
CA ASN A 561 10.35 -10.73 -31.02
C ASN A 561 10.24 -9.71 -29.87
N PRO A 562 10.98 -9.92 -28.76
CA PRO A 562 10.95 -8.99 -27.65
C PRO A 562 11.59 -7.65 -28.02
N SER A 563 11.04 -6.57 -27.50
CA SER A 563 11.63 -5.25 -27.60
C SER A 563 12.77 -5.09 -26.60
N ILE A 564 13.83 -4.39 -27.01
CA ILE A 564 14.98 -4.10 -26.15
C ILE A 564 14.61 -2.93 -25.21
N VAL A 565 15.16 -2.97 -24.01
CA VAL A 565 15.18 -1.87 -23.04
C VAL A 565 16.65 -1.55 -22.76
N ASP A 566 17.08 -0.35 -23.07
CA ASP A 566 18.44 0.13 -22.84
C ASP A 566 18.43 1.66 -22.72
N TYR A 567 18.26 2.16 -21.50
CA TYR A 567 18.28 3.59 -21.26
C TYR A 567 18.97 3.94 -19.95
N THR A 568 19.39 5.20 -19.84
CA THR A 568 20.01 5.74 -18.64
C THR A 568 19.31 7.03 -18.23
N TRP A 569 19.42 7.36 -16.97
CA TRP A 569 18.96 8.64 -16.41
C TRP A 569 19.95 9.21 -15.43
N LYS A 570 19.89 10.53 -15.23
CA LYS A 570 20.70 11.22 -14.22
C LYS A 570 19.99 12.50 -13.81
N TYR A 571 20.00 12.78 -12.52
CA TYR A 571 19.41 14.01 -12.00
C TYR A 571 20.04 14.44 -10.69
N TRP A 572 19.87 15.74 -10.39
CA TRP A 572 20.24 16.32 -9.13
C TRP A 572 19.00 16.56 -8.27
N SER A 573 19.09 16.14 -7.01
CA SER A 573 18.17 16.50 -5.93
C SER A 573 18.87 17.39 -4.92
N TYR A 574 18.16 18.39 -4.40
CA TYR A 574 18.71 19.27 -3.37
C TYR A 574 17.63 19.71 -2.41
N SER A 575 18.07 20.05 -1.17
CA SER A 575 17.19 20.59 -0.15
C SER A 575 17.97 21.56 0.72
N ALA A 576 17.30 22.64 1.16
CA ALA A 576 17.84 23.57 2.12
C ALA A 576 16.74 24.00 3.10
N GLY A 577 17.05 23.98 4.40
CA GLY A 577 16.10 24.29 5.45
C GLY A 577 16.72 25.10 6.57
N VAL A 578 15.87 25.83 7.27
CA VAL A 578 16.21 26.57 8.49
C VAL A 578 15.08 26.42 9.49
N ASN A 579 15.43 26.25 10.76
CA ASN A 579 14.50 26.24 11.88
C ASN A 579 15.06 27.15 12.97
N TYR A 580 14.20 27.98 13.54
CA TYR A 580 14.56 28.91 14.62
C TYR A 580 13.63 28.75 15.82
N ALA A 581 14.18 28.35 16.96
CA ALA A 581 13.47 28.28 18.22
C ALA A 581 13.45 29.67 18.91
N PHE A 582 12.28 30.24 19.06
CA PHE A 582 12.06 31.48 19.77
C PHE A 582 12.25 31.32 21.29
N ASN A 583 11.89 30.13 21.76
CA ASN A 583 12.07 29.62 23.12
C ASN A 583 11.98 28.08 23.09
N ASP A 584 12.01 27.45 24.27
CA ASP A 584 12.00 25.98 24.43
C ASP A 584 10.71 25.32 23.93
N ASP A 585 9.64 26.10 23.74
CA ASP A 585 8.31 25.58 23.35
C ASP A 585 7.93 25.96 21.92
N LEU A 586 8.54 26.98 21.31
CA LEU A 586 8.07 27.57 20.04
C LEU A 586 9.21 27.69 19.04
N ALA A 587 9.03 27.10 17.89
CA ALA A 587 9.94 27.24 16.75
C ALA A 587 9.16 27.54 15.45
N ALA A 588 9.88 28.11 14.49
CA ALA A 588 9.38 28.24 13.12
C ALA A 588 10.45 27.77 12.13
N PHE A 589 10.01 27.20 11.01
CA PHE A 589 10.91 26.70 9.99
C PHE A 589 10.49 27.10 8.59
N ALA A 590 11.44 27.07 7.68
CA ALA A 590 11.21 27.15 6.24
C ALA A 590 12.15 26.20 5.52
N ARG A 591 11.70 25.64 4.39
CA ARG A 591 12.48 24.71 3.56
C ARG A 591 12.12 24.85 2.10
N ILE A 592 13.11 24.66 1.24
CA ILE A 592 12.96 24.47 -0.19
C ILE A 592 13.59 23.15 -0.59
N SER A 593 12.99 22.47 -1.57
CA SER A 593 13.57 21.26 -2.13
C SER A 593 13.18 21.04 -3.59
N ARG A 594 14.03 20.32 -4.29
CA ARG A 594 13.76 19.69 -5.57
C ARG A 594 14.28 18.26 -5.53
N GLY A 595 13.42 17.32 -5.85
CA GLY A 595 13.78 15.91 -5.96
C GLY A 595 13.34 15.33 -7.30
N GLY A 596 14.12 14.37 -7.79
CA GLY A 596 13.80 13.58 -8.97
C GLY A 596 13.32 12.18 -8.59
N ARG A 597 12.60 11.57 -9.52
CA ARG A 597 12.20 10.18 -9.52
C ARG A 597 12.39 9.60 -10.90
N ALA A 598 13.07 8.45 -11.01
CA ALA A 598 13.12 7.70 -12.25
C ALA A 598 11.83 6.88 -12.44
N ASN A 599 11.34 6.82 -13.68
CA ASN A 599 10.25 5.96 -14.09
C ASN A 599 10.78 4.58 -14.51
N ALA A 600 10.07 3.50 -14.13
CA ALA A 600 10.49 2.12 -14.39
C ALA A 600 9.56 1.40 -15.38
N ASP A 601 8.95 0.31 -14.99
CA ASP A 601 8.13 -0.56 -15.83
C ASP A 601 6.94 0.14 -16.50
N ARG A 602 6.46 1.25 -15.94
CA ARG A 602 5.38 2.06 -16.55
C ARG A 602 5.75 2.65 -17.92
N LEU A 603 7.05 2.86 -18.20
CA LEU A 603 7.55 3.30 -19.49
C LEU A 603 7.39 2.23 -20.59
N LEU A 604 7.36 0.95 -20.21
CA LEU A 604 7.31 -0.17 -21.16
C LEU A 604 5.93 -0.29 -21.86
N PHE A 605 4.96 0.55 -21.51
CA PHE A 605 3.66 0.64 -22.20
C PHE A 605 3.67 1.48 -23.49
N GLY A 606 4.82 2.02 -23.93
CA GLY A 606 4.88 2.73 -25.19
C GLY A 606 5.78 3.97 -25.20
N LYS A 607 6.59 4.14 -24.15
CA LYS A 607 7.58 5.24 -24.08
C LYS A 607 8.99 4.80 -24.47
N VAL A 608 9.24 3.48 -24.53
CA VAL A 608 10.52 2.91 -25.01
C VAL A 608 10.53 2.94 -26.55
N LEU A 609 11.58 3.51 -27.11
CA LEU A 609 11.79 3.62 -28.55
C LEU A 609 12.28 2.28 -29.11
N THR A 610 12.30 2.15 -30.44
CA THR A 610 12.69 0.89 -31.14
C THR A 610 14.12 0.47 -30.91
N ASP A 611 14.99 1.43 -30.52
CA ASP A 611 16.41 1.18 -30.19
C ASP A 611 16.62 0.87 -28.69
N GLY A 612 15.54 0.80 -27.90
CA GLY A 612 15.57 0.55 -26.47
C GLY A 612 15.69 1.80 -25.61
N SER A 613 15.95 2.95 -26.21
CA SER A 613 16.12 4.21 -25.47
C SER A 613 14.77 4.81 -25.01
N VAL A 614 14.85 5.73 -24.05
CA VAL A 614 13.72 6.52 -23.56
C VAL A 614 14.12 7.99 -23.59
N ARG A 615 13.20 8.88 -23.94
CA ARG A 615 13.47 10.31 -23.89
C ARG A 615 13.71 10.74 -22.44
N GLU A 616 14.64 11.66 -22.22
CA GLU A 616 15.00 12.15 -20.88
C GLU A 616 13.78 12.68 -20.11
N GLU A 617 12.89 13.38 -20.79
CA GLU A 617 11.64 13.92 -20.23
C GLU A 617 10.64 12.84 -19.80
N ASP A 618 10.66 11.64 -20.42
CA ASP A 618 9.82 10.51 -20.03
C ASP A 618 10.47 9.68 -18.90
N ALA A 619 11.80 9.74 -18.78
CA ALA A 619 12.55 8.90 -17.84
C ALA A 619 12.51 9.41 -16.40
N ILE A 620 12.29 10.72 -16.18
CA ILE A 620 12.41 11.34 -14.86
C ILE A 620 11.25 12.29 -14.61
N ASP A 621 10.56 12.11 -13.48
CA ASP A 621 9.60 13.07 -12.93
C ASP A 621 10.27 13.91 -11.83
N PHE A 622 10.02 15.22 -11.78
CA PHE A 622 10.54 16.12 -10.77
C PHE A 622 9.43 16.66 -9.86
N VAL A 623 9.76 16.81 -8.57
CA VAL A 623 8.91 17.51 -7.61
C VAL A 623 9.68 18.69 -7.02
N ASN A 624 9.14 19.89 -7.16
CA ASN A 624 9.64 21.10 -6.51
C ASN A 624 8.72 21.44 -5.35
N GLN A 625 9.28 21.66 -4.15
CA GLN A 625 8.50 21.93 -2.94
C GLN A 625 9.04 23.13 -2.20
N TYR A 626 8.11 23.89 -1.60
CA TYR A 626 8.36 25.00 -0.69
C TYR A 626 7.47 24.77 0.52
N GLU A 627 8.05 24.79 1.70
CA GLU A 627 7.30 24.61 2.93
C GLU A 627 7.79 25.58 4.02
N GLY A 628 6.88 25.91 4.94
CA GLY A 628 7.20 26.69 6.11
C GLY A 628 6.13 26.54 7.15
N GLY A 629 6.50 26.61 8.41
CA GLY A 629 5.57 26.33 9.47
C GLY A 629 6.02 26.78 10.83
N VAL A 630 5.14 26.57 11.78
CA VAL A 630 5.36 26.82 13.21
C VAL A 630 5.14 25.53 13.99
N LYS A 631 5.95 25.34 15.03
CA LYS A 631 5.92 24.21 15.93
C LYS A 631 5.86 24.72 17.35
N TYR A 632 4.80 24.33 18.05
CA TYR A 632 4.62 24.62 19.48
C TYR A 632 4.54 23.31 20.25
N ARG A 633 5.26 23.18 21.33
CA ARG A 633 5.23 22.03 22.22
C ARG A 633 5.44 22.45 23.66
N SER A 634 4.50 22.06 24.52
CA SER A 634 4.63 22.14 25.96
C SER A 634 4.55 20.72 26.55
N ASP A 635 4.61 20.57 27.86
CA ASP A 635 4.58 19.23 28.53
C ASP A 635 3.36 18.40 28.13
N ASN A 636 2.21 19.03 27.94
CA ASN A 636 0.93 18.33 27.70
C ASN A 636 0.31 18.58 26.32
N PHE A 637 0.85 19.51 25.54
CA PHE A 637 0.25 19.92 24.27
C PHE A 637 1.30 20.19 23.21
N GLY A 638 1.08 19.62 22.01
CA GLY A 638 1.85 19.89 20.81
C GLY A 638 0.93 20.40 19.71
N LEU A 639 1.38 21.39 18.95
CA LEU A 639 0.70 21.92 17.77
C LEU A 639 1.72 22.24 16.67
N PHE A 640 1.62 21.55 15.54
CA PHE A 640 2.46 21.79 14.38
C PHE A 640 1.58 22.21 13.21
N ALA A 641 1.95 23.31 12.55
CA ALA A 641 1.23 23.82 11.39
C ALA A 641 2.23 24.11 10.26
N THR A 642 2.01 23.53 9.09
CA THR A 642 2.89 23.62 7.92
C THR A 642 2.11 24.07 6.70
N LEU A 643 2.49 25.18 6.12
CA LEU A 643 2.08 25.58 4.78
C LEU A 643 3.00 24.93 3.77
N PHE A 644 2.45 24.41 2.66
CA PHE A 644 3.22 23.81 1.58
C PHE A 644 2.76 24.26 0.21
N TYR A 645 3.67 24.22 -0.73
CA TYR A 645 3.44 24.31 -2.16
C TYR A 645 4.28 23.24 -2.85
N ALA A 646 3.68 22.47 -3.77
CA ALA A 646 4.35 21.46 -4.58
C ALA A 646 3.99 21.64 -6.05
N LYS A 647 4.97 21.46 -6.92
CA LYS A 647 4.78 21.33 -8.37
C LYS A 647 5.46 20.07 -8.83
N THR A 648 4.74 19.21 -9.57
CA THR A 648 5.28 17.96 -10.11
C THR A 648 4.87 17.76 -11.56
N GLU A 649 5.65 16.95 -12.26
CA GLU A 649 5.34 16.42 -13.57
C GLU A 649 5.00 14.93 -13.42
N GLU A 650 4.12 14.41 -14.25
CA GLU A 650 3.79 13.00 -14.29
C GLU A 650 3.68 12.52 -15.71
N GLN A 651 4.46 11.50 -16.03
CA GLN A 651 4.28 10.70 -17.21
C GLN A 651 3.96 9.27 -16.79
N ASN A 652 2.82 8.77 -17.22
CA ASN A 652 2.32 7.49 -16.73
C ASN A 652 1.39 6.84 -17.77
N PHE A 653 1.25 5.52 -17.67
CA PHE A 653 0.19 4.73 -18.30
C PHE A 653 -0.65 4.05 -17.22
N GLU A 654 -1.96 4.16 -17.34
CA GLU A 654 -2.89 3.51 -16.44
C GLU A 654 -3.53 2.29 -17.12
N ALA A 655 -3.26 1.10 -16.57
CA ALA A 655 -3.70 -0.15 -17.18
C ALA A 655 -5.22 -0.33 -17.19
N THR A 656 -5.93 0.18 -16.17
CA THR A 656 -7.39 0.03 -16.05
C THR A 656 -8.15 0.91 -17.01
N THR A 657 -7.68 2.13 -17.26
CA THR A 657 -8.30 3.08 -18.19
C THR A 657 -7.68 3.07 -19.59
N GLN A 658 -6.54 2.39 -19.76
CA GLN A 658 -5.75 2.31 -21.02
C GLN A 658 -5.34 3.71 -21.53
N LYS A 659 -5.04 4.66 -20.64
CA LYS A 659 -4.70 6.05 -20.97
C LYS A 659 -3.27 6.39 -20.60
N PHE A 660 -2.65 7.22 -21.46
CA PHE A 660 -1.39 7.88 -21.16
C PHE A 660 -1.64 9.25 -20.55
N PHE A 661 -0.77 9.65 -19.63
CA PHE A 661 -0.74 10.97 -19.02
C PHE A 661 0.62 11.63 -19.31
N ASP A 662 0.59 12.94 -19.58
CA ASP A 662 1.76 13.81 -19.67
C ASP A 662 1.35 15.17 -19.10
N ARG A 663 1.52 15.34 -17.80
CA ARG A 663 0.85 16.35 -17.00
C ARG A 663 1.78 17.09 -16.07
N VAL A 664 1.41 18.32 -15.78
CA VAL A 664 1.97 19.11 -14.70
C VAL A 664 0.90 19.38 -13.67
N TYR A 665 1.18 19.07 -12.42
CA TYR A 665 0.31 19.33 -11.28
C TYR A 665 0.89 20.40 -10.38
N LYS A 666 0.03 21.19 -9.76
CA LYS A 666 0.35 22.10 -8.67
C LYS A 666 -0.57 21.83 -7.50
N ALA A 667 0.00 21.86 -6.30
CA ALA A 667 -0.75 21.76 -5.06
C ALA A 667 -0.23 22.76 -4.04
N LYS A 668 -1.13 23.34 -3.26
CA LYS A 668 -0.81 24.16 -2.10
C LYS A 668 -1.73 23.78 -0.95
N GLY A 669 -1.29 23.93 0.27
CA GLY A 669 -2.12 23.55 1.39
C GLY A 669 -1.56 23.90 2.74
N LEU A 670 -2.32 23.48 3.75
CA LEU A 670 -2.02 23.62 5.16
C LEU A 670 -2.19 22.27 5.86
N GLU A 671 -1.15 21.79 6.51
CA GLU A 671 -1.20 20.65 7.43
C GLU A 671 -1.23 21.20 8.86
N VAL A 672 -2.14 20.68 9.69
CA VAL A 672 -2.18 20.96 11.13
C VAL A 672 -2.21 19.64 11.87
N GLU A 673 -1.31 19.48 12.83
CA GLU A 673 -1.21 18.31 13.70
C GLU A 673 -1.23 18.79 15.15
N ALA A 674 -2.09 18.20 15.97
CA ALA A 674 -2.23 18.51 17.38
C ALA A 674 -2.18 17.24 18.22
N THR A 675 -1.47 17.31 19.35
CA THR A 675 -1.41 16.26 20.37
C THR A 675 -1.72 16.87 21.74
N TYR A 676 -2.48 16.14 22.54
CA TYR A 676 -2.81 16.55 23.89
C TYR A 676 -2.80 15.33 24.83
N ARG A 677 -2.09 15.45 25.95
CA ARG A 677 -2.05 14.43 26.99
C ARG A 677 -2.31 15.08 28.34
N SER A 678 -3.23 14.54 29.11
CA SER A 678 -3.50 15.01 30.47
C SER A 678 -4.04 13.86 31.32
N GLY A 679 -3.24 13.42 32.28
CA GLY A 679 -3.55 12.26 33.09
C GLY A 679 -3.88 11.04 32.21
N PRO A 680 -5.07 10.43 32.37
CA PRO A 680 -5.44 9.25 31.61
C PRO A 680 -5.85 9.52 30.15
N PHE A 681 -5.99 10.79 29.74
CA PHE A 681 -6.45 11.16 28.41
C PHE A 681 -5.28 11.39 27.45
N ASN A 682 -5.37 10.81 26.26
CA ASN A 682 -4.47 11.05 25.13
C ASN A 682 -5.29 11.35 23.88
N MET A 683 -5.00 12.49 23.24
CA MET A 683 -5.69 12.92 22.02
C MET A 683 -4.65 13.28 20.95
N MET A 684 -4.93 12.87 19.73
CA MET A 684 -4.18 13.25 18.53
C MET A 684 -5.18 13.65 17.46
N ALA A 685 -4.87 14.68 16.71
CA ALA A 685 -5.66 15.07 15.55
C ALA A 685 -4.75 15.62 14.47
N GLY A 686 -5.09 15.37 13.22
CA GLY A 686 -4.46 15.96 12.08
C GLY A 686 -5.48 16.30 11.00
N VAL A 687 -5.27 17.43 10.36
CA VAL A 687 -6.07 17.86 9.22
C VAL A 687 -5.15 18.43 8.14
N THR A 688 -5.43 18.10 6.90
CA THR A 688 -4.71 18.63 5.74
C THR A 688 -5.72 19.25 4.78
N PHE A 689 -5.57 20.53 4.54
CA PHE A 689 -6.28 21.27 3.50
C PHE A 689 -5.39 21.31 2.26
N THR A 690 -5.92 20.92 1.11
CA THR A 690 -5.18 20.85 -0.15
C THR A 690 -6.01 21.46 -1.27
N ASP A 691 -5.43 22.44 -1.96
CA ASP A 691 -5.93 22.97 -3.22
C ASP A 691 -4.95 22.50 -4.32
N ALA A 692 -5.40 21.59 -5.18
CA ALA A 692 -4.58 21.00 -6.23
C ALA A 692 -5.25 21.16 -7.60
N GLU A 693 -4.43 21.39 -8.64
CA GLU A 693 -4.89 21.57 -10.03
C GLU A 693 -4.01 20.81 -11.02
N ILE A 694 -4.60 20.36 -12.10
CA ILE A 694 -3.91 19.95 -13.32
C ILE A 694 -3.52 21.23 -14.07
N SER A 695 -2.27 21.62 -13.95
CA SER A 695 -1.79 22.92 -14.50
C SER A 695 -1.60 22.87 -16.02
N SER A 696 -1.26 21.69 -16.57
CA SER A 696 -1.23 21.40 -18.00
C SER A 696 -1.35 19.90 -18.27
N ASP A 697 -1.92 19.52 -19.41
CA ASP A 697 -1.95 18.14 -19.91
C ASP A 697 -1.69 18.16 -21.43
N ALA A 698 -0.50 17.70 -21.83
CA ALA A 698 -0.09 17.73 -23.24
C ALA A 698 -0.94 16.80 -24.13
N LEU A 699 -1.51 15.72 -23.55
CA LEU A 699 -2.31 14.72 -24.25
C LEU A 699 -3.81 15.03 -24.20
N ASN A 700 -4.28 15.72 -23.16
CA ASN A 700 -5.70 16.05 -22.96
C ASN A 700 -5.88 17.48 -22.37
N PRO A 701 -5.69 18.55 -23.14
CA PRO A 701 -5.82 19.93 -22.65
C PRO A 701 -7.19 20.26 -22.05
N GLY A 702 -8.24 19.45 -22.32
CA GLY A 702 -9.58 19.66 -21.81
C GLY A 702 -9.71 19.48 -20.28
N VAL A 703 -8.71 18.94 -19.59
CA VAL A 703 -8.70 18.80 -18.14
C VAL A 703 -7.83 19.83 -17.42
N GLU A 704 -7.22 20.75 -18.15
CA GLU A 704 -6.42 21.81 -17.54
C GLU A 704 -7.26 22.72 -16.66
N GLY A 705 -6.76 23.03 -15.47
CA GLY A 705 -7.48 23.78 -14.43
C GLY A 705 -8.37 22.92 -13.55
N ASN A 706 -8.61 21.65 -13.89
CA ASN A 706 -9.40 20.73 -13.09
C ASN A 706 -8.64 20.25 -11.85
N THR A 707 -9.39 19.89 -10.79
CA THR A 707 -8.84 19.16 -9.64
C THR A 707 -8.45 17.75 -10.09
N PRO A 708 -7.25 17.26 -9.73
CA PRO A 708 -6.86 15.88 -10.03
C PRO A 708 -7.87 14.87 -9.45
N ARG A 709 -8.13 13.80 -10.20
CA ARG A 709 -9.05 12.74 -9.75
C ARG A 709 -8.73 12.27 -8.34
N ARG A 710 -9.78 11.98 -7.59
CA ARG A 710 -9.72 11.43 -6.22
C ARG A 710 -9.02 12.35 -5.21
N GLN A 711 -8.65 13.58 -5.58
CA GLN A 711 -8.08 14.57 -4.66
C GLN A 711 -9.20 15.29 -3.92
N ALA A 712 -9.27 15.08 -2.60
CA ALA A 712 -10.18 15.82 -1.73
C ALA A 712 -9.51 17.11 -1.22
N ASP A 713 -10.32 18.15 -0.97
CA ASP A 713 -9.86 19.40 -0.41
C ASP A 713 -9.39 19.26 1.05
N VAL A 714 -10.00 18.32 1.81
CA VAL A 714 -9.67 18.09 3.22
C VAL A 714 -9.60 16.59 3.49
N ILE A 715 -8.48 16.15 4.08
CA ILE A 715 -8.35 14.86 4.74
C ILE A 715 -8.08 15.06 6.21
N TYR A 716 -8.63 14.21 7.07
CA TYR A 716 -8.49 14.36 8.50
C TYR A 716 -8.46 13.02 9.23
N GLN A 717 -7.80 13.03 10.38
CA GLN A 717 -7.84 11.95 11.36
C GLN A 717 -7.85 12.53 12.77
N ALA A 718 -8.46 11.80 13.69
CA ALA A 718 -8.44 12.12 15.11
C ALA A 718 -8.53 10.82 15.93
N THR A 719 -7.75 10.75 16.99
CA THR A 719 -7.80 9.66 17.96
C THR A 719 -7.93 10.27 19.35
N ALA A 720 -8.88 9.75 20.14
CA ALA A 720 -9.01 10.06 21.53
C ALA A 720 -9.03 8.76 22.33
N SER A 721 -8.19 8.65 23.36
CA SER A 721 -8.12 7.49 24.21
C SER A 721 -8.06 7.86 25.68
N TYR A 722 -8.54 6.94 26.49
CA TYR A 722 -8.53 7.00 27.95
C TYR A 722 -7.90 5.72 28.48
N THR A 723 -6.84 5.84 29.26
CA THR A 723 -6.15 4.71 29.89
C THR A 723 -6.05 4.95 31.39
N LYS A 724 -6.58 4.04 32.19
CA LYS A 724 -6.49 4.13 33.65
C LYS A 724 -6.40 2.74 34.25
N ALA A 725 -5.34 2.50 35.01
CA ALA A 725 -5.02 1.18 35.57
C ALA A 725 -5.09 0.09 34.47
N ASP A 726 -5.93 -0.92 34.71
CA ASP A 726 -6.04 -2.10 33.82
C ASP A 726 -6.97 -1.90 32.61
N PHE A 727 -7.57 -0.71 32.46
CA PHE A 727 -8.59 -0.47 31.46
C PHE A 727 -8.20 0.65 30.51
N PHE A 728 -8.38 0.44 29.23
CA PHE A 728 -8.29 1.48 28.22
C PHE A 728 -9.44 1.39 27.20
N PHE A 729 -9.81 2.52 26.64
CA PHE A 729 -10.72 2.60 25.51
C PHE A 729 -10.45 3.86 24.71
N GLY A 730 -10.89 3.85 23.44
CA GLY A 730 -10.75 5.01 22.59
C GLY A 730 -11.54 4.90 21.29
N LEU A 731 -11.53 6.04 20.59
CA LEU A 731 -12.10 6.19 19.25
C LEU A 731 -11.03 6.75 18.33
N ASN A 732 -11.05 6.27 17.09
CA ASN A 732 -10.26 6.79 16.01
C ASN A 732 -11.21 7.13 14.84
N ALA A 733 -11.14 8.36 14.34
CA ALA A 733 -11.90 8.82 13.19
C ALA A 733 -10.94 9.17 12.06
N VAL A 734 -11.19 8.67 10.85
CA VAL A 734 -10.47 9.02 9.64
C VAL A 734 -11.49 9.36 8.55
N GLY A 735 -11.21 10.41 7.77
CA GLY A 735 -12.18 10.83 6.77
C GLY A 735 -11.63 11.80 5.74
N THR A 736 -12.49 12.10 4.78
CA THR A 736 -12.20 12.99 3.67
C THR A 736 -13.46 13.76 3.26
N THR A 737 -13.29 14.94 2.71
CA THR A 737 -14.36 15.64 1.97
C THR A 737 -14.58 14.97 0.61
N LYS A 738 -15.53 15.48 -0.16
CA LYS A 738 -15.79 15.01 -1.53
C LYS A 738 -14.54 15.12 -2.41
N ALA A 739 -14.46 14.24 -3.41
CA ALA A 739 -13.47 14.28 -4.48
C ALA A 739 -14.15 14.00 -5.82
N TYR A 740 -13.47 14.23 -6.94
CA TYR A 740 -13.96 13.81 -8.25
C TYR A 740 -13.47 12.41 -8.60
N ALA A 741 -14.33 11.62 -9.22
CA ALA A 741 -14.02 10.26 -9.66
C ALA A 741 -12.88 10.24 -10.68
N GLN A 742 -12.95 11.12 -11.67
CA GLN A 742 -12.01 11.24 -12.77
C GLN A 742 -11.62 12.71 -13.01
N ASP A 743 -10.58 12.92 -13.80
CA ASP A 743 -10.01 14.25 -14.10
C ASP A 743 -10.94 15.18 -14.90
N SER A 744 -12.04 14.65 -15.47
CA SER A 744 -13.11 15.44 -16.10
C SER A 744 -13.89 16.32 -15.11
N ASN A 745 -13.77 16.01 -13.79
CA ASN A 745 -14.49 16.69 -12.72
C ASN A 745 -16.03 16.69 -12.86
N GLU A 746 -16.57 15.62 -13.41
CA GLU A 746 -18.02 15.46 -13.53
C GLU A 746 -18.59 14.73 -12.31
N LEU A 747 -18.38 13.40 -12.20
CA LEU A 747 -18.91 12.60 -11.09
C LEU A 747 -18.18 12.89 -9.78
N VAL A 748 -18.96 13.29 -8.78
CA VAL A 748 -18.47 13.47 -7.41
C VAL A 748 -18.47 12.13 -6.66
N LEU A 749 -17.40 11.80 -6.00
CA LEU A 749 -17.36 10.81 -4.92
C LEU A 749 -17.66 11.52 -3.60
N PRO A 750 -18.75 11.21 -2.90
CA PRO A 750 -19.10 11.85 -1.63
C PRO A 750 -18.03 11.69 -0.57
N GLY A 751 -17.84 12.70 0.27
CA GLY A 751 -16.98 12.59 1.44
C GLY A 751 -17.51 11.57 2.45
N TYR A 752 -16.60 10.96 3.22
CA TYR A 752 -17.00 10.01 4.25
C TYR A 752 -16.14 10.15 5.51
N THR A 753 -16.67 9.64 6.62
CA THR A 753 -15.97 9.51 7.91
C THR A 753 -16.11 8.09 8.40
N GLN A 754 -14.99 7.40 8.55
CA GLN A 754 -14.92 6.09 9.20
C GLN A 754 -14.52 6.29 10.66
N VAL A 755 -15.35 5.81 11.59
CA VAL A 755 -15.05 5.80 13.02
C VAL A 755 -14.74 4.39 13.46
N ASN A 756 -13.59 4.21 14.09
CA ASN A 756 -13.17 2.96 14.70
C ASN A 756 -13.21 3.09 16.21
N ALA A 757 -13.51 2.02 16.92
CA ALA A 757 -13.54 1.97 18.38
C ALA A 757 -12.64 0.84 18.87
N PHE A 758 -11.97 1.07 20.01
CA PHE A 758 -11.15 0.07 20.67
C PHE A 758 -11.30 0.14 22.18
N ALA A 759 -11.21 -1.01 22.83
CA ALA A 759 -11.21 -1.11 24.29
C ALA A 759 -10.42 -2.32 24.73
N GLY A 760 -9.80 -2.27 25.90
CA GLY A 760 -9.08 -3.39 26.46
C GLY A 760 -9.13 -3.39 27.97
N TYR A 761 -8.97 -4.59 28.52
CA TYR A 761 -8.90 -4.84 29.95
C TYR A 761 -7.80 -5.86 30.26
N GLU A 762 -6.92 -5.51 31.18
CA GLU A 762 -5.87 -6.38 31.70
C GLU A 762 -6.39 -7.09 32.95
N PHE A 763 -6.62 -8.40 32.89
CA PHE A 763 -7.24 -9.17 33.95
C PHE A 763 -6.27 -9.51 35.09
N VAL A 764 -5.03 -9.75 34.70
CA VAL A 764 -3.87 -10.00 35.56
C VAL A 764 -2.69 -9.42 34.84
N GLU A 765 -1.59 -9.13 35.52
CA GLU A 765 -0.38 -8.58 34.94
C GLU A 765 0.02 -9.30 33.65
N GLY A 766 0.09 -8.57 32.59
CA GLY A 766 0.45 -9.04 31.25
C GLY A 766 -0.66 -9.72 30.46
N LEU A 767 -1.80 -10.16 31.03
CA LEU A 767 -2.88 -10.82 30.29
C LEU A 767 -4.04 -9.86 30.04
N SER A 768 -4.24 -9.47 28.80
CA SER A 768 -5.30 -8.55 28.37
C SER A 768 -6.23 -9.15 27.32
N LEU A 769 -7.46 -8.65 27.31
CA LEU A 769 -8.43 -8.88 26.23
C LEU A 769 -8.73 -7.54 25.58
N ASN A 770 -8.52 -7.45 24.26
CA ASN A 770 -8.74 -6.25 23.49
C ASN A 770 -9.86 -6.47 22.49
N PHE A 771 -10.78 -5.52 22.41
CA PHE A 771 -11.91 -5.49 21.49
C PHE A 771 -11.73 -4.33 20.53
N ASN A 772 -11.81 -4.60 19.23
CA ASN A 772 -11.69 -3.61 18.16
C ASN A 772 -12.91 -3.68 17.25
N VAL A 773 -13.43 -2.52 16.88
CA VAL A 773 -14.47 -2.34 15.86
C VAL A 773 -13.99 -1.34 14.84
N ASN A 774 -13.82 -1.79 13.61
CA ASN A 774 -13.55 -0.92 12.47
C ASN A 774 -14.87 -0.54 11.80
N ASN A 775 -14.97 0.72 11.36
CA ASN A 775 -16.17 1.29 10.75
C ASN A 775 -17.43 1.09 11.63
N LEU A 776 -17.38 1.57 12.86
CA LEU A 776 -18.41 1.38 13.91
C LEU A 776 -19.85 1.70 13.42
N PHE A 777 -20.01 2.72 12.61
CA PHE A 777 -21.29 3.21 12.12
C PHE A 777 -21.67 2.68 10.73
N ASP A 778 -20.88 1.72 10.21
CA ASP A 778 -21.08 1.12 8.89
C ASP A 778 -21.18 2.16 7.77
N ALA A 779 -20.30 3.17 7.83
CA ALA A 779 -20.29 4.27 6.86
C ALA A 779 -19.91 3.75 5.47
N VAL A 780 -20.58 4.26 4.46
CA VAL A 780 -20.25 4.03 3.05
C VAL A 780 -19.28 5.12 2.57
N GLY A 781 -18.23 4.73 1.88
CA GLY A 781 -17.27 5.63 1.27
C GLY A 781 -16.67 5.02 0.01
N LEU A 782 -16.68 5.76 -1.09
CA LEU A 782 -15.99 5.37 -2.32
C LEU A 782 -14.66 6.09 -2.42
N THR A 783 -13.61 5.35 -2.76
CA THR A 783 -12.27 5.91 -2.94
C THR A 783 -11.87 6.02 -4.40
N GLU A 784 -12.50 5.25 -5.28
CA GLU A 784 -12.20 5.16 -6.71
C GLU A 784 -13.46 4.81 -7.50
N SER A 785 -13.59 5.32 -8.72
CA SER A 785 -14.56 4.87 -9.72
C SER A 785 -13.91 4.89 -11.11
N GLU A 786 -14.18 3.85 -11.90
CA GLU A 786 -13.77 3.76 -13.29
C GLU A 786 -14.60 4.71 -14.18
N GLU A 787 -15.87 4.93 -13.82
CA GLU A 787 -16.75 5.86 -14.51
C GLU A 787 -16.52 7.29 -14.02
N GLY A 788 -16.41 8.22 -14.97
CA GLY A 788 -16.24 9.65 -14.71
C GLY A 788 -17.57 10.44 -14.66
N SER A 789 -18.67 9.84 -15.11
CA SER A 789 -20.01 10.44 -15.11
C SER A 789 -21.10 9.39 -15.09
N ILE A 790 -22.33 9.81 -14.72
CA ILE A 790 -23.55 9.01 -14.75
C ILE A 790 -24.60 9.67 -15.62
N VAL A 791 -25.58 8.91 -16.06
CA VAL A 791 -26.81 9.45 -16.68
C VAL A 791 -27.70 9.99 -15.57
N GLU A 792 -27.84 11.30 -15.48
CA GLU A 792 -28.60 11.97 -14.42
C GLU A 792 -30.07 11.60 -14.43
N GLY A 793 -30.62 11.31 -13.25
CA GLY A 793 -32.03 10.91 -13.09
C GLY A 793 -32.33 9.46 -13.48
N ALA A 794 -31.31 8.68 -13.89
CA ALA A 794 -31.43 7.26 -14.15
C ALA A 794 -30.83 6.44 -13.01
N ASN A 795 -31.16 5.14 -12.96
CA ASN A 795 -30.44 4.18 -12.15
C ASN A 795 -29.21 3.71 -12.95
N ASN A 796 -28.03 4.02 -12.45
CA ASN A 796 -26.77 3.64 -13.06
C ASN A 796 -26.09 2.56 -12.22
N VAL A 797 -25.20 1.81 -12.83
CA VAL A 797 -24.22 0.96 -12.14
C VAL A 797 -22.84 1.40 -12.57
N ILE A 798 -21.99 1.75 -11.60
CA ILE A 798 -20.61 2.09 -11.81
C ILE A 798 -19.70 0.99 -11.22
N ARG A 799 -18.42 0.97 -11.64
CA ARG A 799 -17.41 0.11 -11.07
C ARG A 799 -16.56 0.97 -10.12
N ALA A 800 -16.67 0.68 -8.83
CA ALA A 800 -16.03 1.50 -7.81
C ALA A 800 -15.42 0.65 -6.69
N ARG A 801 -14.45 1.22 -5.97
CA ARG A 801 -13.92 0.66 -4.72
C ARG A 801 -14.56 1.36 -3.53
N SER A 802 -15.18 0.57 -2.66
CA SER A 802 -15.76 1.04 -1.39
C SER A 802 -14.87 0.64 -0.21
N ILE A 803 -14.94 1.43 0.88
CA ILE A 803 -14.40 1.01 2.17
C ILE A 803 -15.15 -0.23 2.67
N ASN A 804 -14.49 -1.05 3.50
CA ASN A 804 -15.14 -2.21 4.08
C ASN A 804 -16.21 -1.77 5.08
N GLY A 805 -17.28 -2.53 5.18
CA GLY A 805 -18.31 -2.41 6.22
C GLY A 805 -17.75 -2.61 7.62
N ARG A 806 -18.64 -2.57 8.62
CA ARG A 806 -18.26 -2.79 10.00
C ARG A 806 -17.66 -4.17 10.19
N THR A 807 -16.51 -4.25 10.90
CA THR A 807 -15.87 -5.49 11.31
C THR A 807 -15.41 -5.41 12.75
N SER A 808 -15.62 -6.49 13.50
CA SER A 808 -15.29 -6.57 14.92
C SER A 808 -14.36 -7.74 15.20
N SER A 809 -13.40 -7.54 16.11
CA SER A 809 -12.46 -8.60 16.51
C SER A 809 -12.13 -8.57 18.00
N LEU A 810 -11.74 -9.73 18.53
CA LEU A 810 -11.21 -9.90 19.87
C LEU A 810 -9.78 -10.43 19.81
N THR A 811 -8.90 -9.83 20.62
CA THR A 811 -7.51 -10.27 20.78
C THR A 811 -7.24 -10.61 22.24
N LEU A 812 -6.92 -11.86 22.51
CA LEU A 812 -6.33 -12.25 23.80
C LEU A 812 -4.81 -12.11 23.66
N LYS A 813 -4.20 -11.26 24.49
CA LYS A 813 -2.77 -10.97 24.48
C LYS A 813 -2.15 -11.25 25.82
N TYR A 814 -0.99 -11.90 25.83
CA TYR A 814 -0.15 -12.07 27.01
C TYR A 814 1.23 -11.45 26.77
N ARG A 815 1.64 -10.57 27.69
CA ARG A 815 2.95 -9.93 27.74
C ARG A 815 3.72 -10.45 28.93
N PHE A 816 4.99 -10.78 28.77
CA PHE A 816 5.83 -11.39 29.81
C PHE A 816 7.27 -10.88 29.77
#